data_0d3b219e219b65df366ddaa2bb837d9a
#
_entry.id   0d3b219e219b65df366ddaa2bb837d9a
#
_cell.length_a   1.000
_cell.length_b   1.000
_cell.length_c   1.000
_cell.angle_alpha   90.00
_cell.angle_beta   90.00
_cell.angle_gamma   90.00
#
_symmetry.space_group_name_H-M   'P 1'
#
loop_
_entity.id
_entity.type
_entity.pdbx_description
1 polymer ?
#
loop_
_entity_poly.entity_id
_entity_poly.type
_entity_poly.pdbx_seq_one_letter_code
_entity_poly.pdbx_strand_id
1 'polypeptide(L)'
;MKQYVRIGFVVFFLVQLIQGQDTYTPLKAKDSKIKIDGIIQKGEWEFSEKIELDYEVNPGNNISPKEKTAAYITYTDTHLYLAIHALSDPKKIRASVRSRDDFGLISDDFVLLRLDTYADGRNNYLLLANAFGSQLDARAINALTDEERYDISFNLEYETKGTIVEDGYQVEFKIPFSSIPFPNGINQEWHFNITRQAFRDGIPIDIRSQPFDRTDPCQVCQTTDKLILSELIIEKRTELLPYVSGGLGGKKYTADAAIVYDKIKPNAGLGMNLDLNKNSTLELTLNPDFSQVEADVTQIDINSSVALEYPERRPFFNRGTDIVQYSSGAFYSRSINNPLISTKFISQGKKERMYFLTALDQNSVYQIAGEDRSYLGSGEQSFVNVMRYQRLMNKNSRMGLFSSNRFYEKGGYGNLFGTDGWFLFSKNWRFTYELFFNINEEPVANWIESEDQILDRSVQLNGERFKGSAVYLQLYRNTAHWKSYFSLRDLSPNYQADVGFVVKNNRRWATLYHVYQNFPNKEGLQFFSFGTKADLNYTYQDYLKAISVDGIISLSTYFNTVINYTYDWDIFKNFLGRNYRNVGKSELLLDSNPSESISINLMMTFGKDLAYNEEVPEIGRDFSLFFMPGFQLNNKLKLSPSIRYARLTNLETKKNYYNGAITRFSVRYQFNNFFNARLISEYNTFTERFFIQPLIQWNPNPSTVFYIGGNQNSLSDYNRELYSLFRIDQTQFFLKFQYLIGI
;
A
#
# COMPACT_ATOMS: atom_id res chain seq x y z
N MET A 1 0.73 -58.69 -54.15
CA MET A 1 1.56 -58.54 -52.96
C MET A 1 1.03 -57.33 -52.18
N LYS A 2 0.29 -57.63 -51.11
CA LYS A 2 -0.30 -56.58 -50.20
C LYS A 2 0.64 -56.46 -49.00
N GLN A 3 1.29 -55.30 -48.82
CA GLN A 3 2.01 -54.96 -47.61
C GLN A 3 1.09 -54.32 -46.61
N TYR A 4 0.93 -54.91 -45.42
CA TYR A 4 0.21 -54.37 -44.27
C TYR A 4 1.18 -53.52 -43.47
N VAL A 5 0.91 -52.22 -43.39
CA VAL A 5 1.57 -51.30 -42.44
C VAL A 5 0.84 -51.42 -41.10
N ARG A 6 1.51 -51.93 -40.06
CA ARG A 6 1.03 -51.92 -38.67
C ARG A 6 1.39 -50.60 -38.06
N ILE A 7 0.38 -49.75 -37.80
CA ILE A 7 0.50 -48.54 -36.98
C ILE A 7 0.39 -49.01 -35.54
N GLY A 8 1.48 -48.96 -34.79
CA GLY A 8 1.50 -49.14 -33.35
C GLY A 8 1.03 -47.84 -32.66
N PHE A 9 -0.12 -47.89 -32.00
CA PHE A 9 -0.58 -46.86 -31.06
C PHE A 9 0.24 -46.99 -29.78
N VAL A 10 1.18 -46.04 -29.55
CA VAL A 10 1.81 -45.86 -28.24
C VAL A 10 0.90 -44.95 -27.42
N VAL A 11 0.18 -45.55 -26.49
CA VAL A 11 -0.62 -44.84 -25.49
C VAL A 11 0.34 -44.35 -24.43
N PHE A 12 0.70 -43.07 -24.49
CA PHE A 12 1.37 -42.36 -23.40
C PHE A 12 0.34 -42.16 -22.27
N PHE A 13 0.43 -42.95 -21.22
CA PHE A 13 -0.21 -42.65 -19.95
C PHE A 13 0.51 -41.41 -19.35
N LEU A 14 -0.04 -40.24 -19.56
CA LEU A 14 0.24 -39.07 -18.75
C LEU A 14 -0.30 -39.34 -17.34
N VAL A 15 0.57 -39.82 -16.46
CA VAL A 15 0.31 -39.74 -15.03
C VAL A 15 0.34 -38.25 -14.69
N GLN A 16 -0.82 -37.62 -14.70
CA GLN A 16 -0.96 -36.37 -13.98
C GLN A 16 -0.74 -36.74 -12.51
N LEU A 17 0.41 -36.28 -11.96
CA LEU A 17 0.59 -36.19 -10.52
C LEU A 17 -0.54 -35.27 -10.03
N ILE A 18 -1.59 -35.86 -9.52
CA ILE A 18 -2.61 -35.20 -8.73
C ILE A 18 -1.83 -34.72 -7.50
N GLN A 19 -1.51 -33.43 -7.44
CA GLN A 19 -1.01 -32.80 -6.22
C GLN A 19 -2.10 -33.05 -5.16
N GLY A 20 -1.78 -33.89 -4.17
CA GLY A 20 -2.69 -34.21 -3.09
C GLY A 20 -3.07 -32.92 -2.37
N GLN A 21 -4.35 -32.62 -2.35
CA GLN A 21 -4.95 -31.60 -1.54
C GLN A 21 -5.24 -32.25 -0.18
N ASP A 22 -4.57 -31.82 0.88
CA ASP A 22 -4.77 -32.37 2.20
C ASP A 22 -6.04 -31.77 2.84
N THR A 23 -6.72 -32.57 3.65
CA THR A 23 -7.93 -32.16 4.35
C THR A 23 -7.73 -32.38 5.84
N TYR A 24 -7.87 -31.30 6.60
CA TYR A 24 -7.72 -31.26 8.04
C TYR A 24 -9.08 -31.02 8.69
N THR A 25 -9.39 -31.85 9.70
CA THR A 25 -10.67 -31.78 10.43
C THR A 25 -10.38 -31.77 11.94
N PRO A 26 -9.85 -30.65 12.47
CA PRO A 26 -9.48 -30.57 13.87
C PRO A 26 -10.69 -30.78 14.79
N LEU A 27 -10.45 -31.36 15.95
CA LEU A 27 -11.48 -31.49 16.97
C LEU A 27 -11.69 -30.15 17.68
N LYS A 28 -12.94 -29.92 18.12
CA LYS A 28 -13.31 -28.70 18.82
C LYS A 28 -12.76 -28.73 20.25
N ALA A 29 -11.94 -27.74 20.59
CA ALA A 29 -11.37 -27.59 21.93
C ALA A 29 -12.32 -26.80 22.85
N LYS A 30 -12.04 -26.82 24.16
CA LYS A 30 -12.71 -25.95 25.14
C LYS A 30 -11.87 -24.66 25.34
N ASP A 31 -12.49 -23.49 25.27
CA ASP A 31 -11.82 -22.18 25.41
C ASP A 31 -10.93 -22.07 26.65
N SER A 32 -11.33 -22.69 27.77
CA SER A 32 -10.59 -22.64 29.03
C SER A 32 -9.28 -23.42 29.05
N LYS A 33 -8.95 -24.21 28.01
CA LYS A 33 -7.76 -25.05 27.98
C LYS A 33 -6.58 -24.42 27.26
N ILE A 34 -6.81 -23.51 26.31
CA ILE A 34 -5.76 -22.94 25.48
C ILE A 34 -5.40 -21.55 26.01
N LYS A 35 -4.15 -21.35 26.38
CA LYS A 35 -3.61 -20.08 26.85
C LYS A 35 -2.62 -19.55 25.82
N ILE A 36 -2.76 -18.29 25.46
CA ILE A 36 -1.85 -17.64 24.52
C ILE A 36 -0.74 -16.95 25.30
N ASP A 37 0.32 -17.70 25.62
CA ASP A 37 1.48 -17.18 26.34
C ASP A 37 2.79 -17.31 25.56
N GLY A 38 2.76 -17.91 24.36
CA GLY A 38 3.90 -18.11 23.47
C GLY A 38 4.67 -19.39 23.75
N ILE A 39 4.11 -20.32 24.56
CA ILE A 39 4.71 -21.61 24.89
C ILE A 39 3.71 -22.73 24.70
N ILE A 40 4.01 -23.63 23.79
CA ILE A 40 3.17 -24.80 23.48
C ILE A 40 3.33 -25.82 24.61
N GLN A 41 2.37 -25.85 25.54
CA GLN A 41 2.40 -26.77 26.67
C GLN A 41 1.75 -28.12 26.34
N LYS A 42 2.28 -29.16 26.95
CA LYS A 42 1.71 -30.51 26.82
C LYS A 42 0.30 -30.53 27.41
N GLY A 43 -0.70 -30.95 26.62
CA GLY A 43 -2.10 -31.06 27.03
C GLY A 43 -2.99 -29.89 26.59
N GLU A 44 -2.45 -28.74 26.24
CA GLU A 44 -3.25 -27.61 25.68
C GLU A 44 -3.69 -27.89 24.25
N TRP A 45 -2.85 -28.54 23.45
CA TRP A 45 -3.02 -28.78 22.02
C TRP A 45 -3.41 -30.23 21.69
N GLU A 46 -3.92 -31.01 22.65
CA GLU A 46 -4.34 -32.41 22.45
C GLU A 46 -5.48 -32.59 21.42
N PHE A 47 -6.30 -31.57 21.22
CA PHE A 47 -7.41 -31.57 20.27
C PHE A 47 -7.03 -31.03 18.89
N SER A 48 -5.77 -30.62 18.71
CA SER A 48 -5.30 -30.03 17.46
C SER A 48 -4.93 -31.08 16.43
N GLU A 49 -5.10 -30.72 15.17
CA GLU A 49 -4.45 -31.41 14.05
C GLU A 49 -3.03 -30.89 13.90
N LYS A 50 -2.07 -31.80 13.75
CA LYS A 50 -0.68 -31.48 13.49
C LYS A 50 -0.43 -31.36 11.99
N ILE A 51 0.27 -30.31 11.58
CA ILE A 51 0.61 -30.00 10.20
C ILE A 51 2.11 -29.82 10.13
N GLU A 52 2.79 -30.57 9.27
CA GLU A 52 4.22 -30.38 9.01
C GLU A 52 4.40 -29.42 7.82
N LEU A 53 5.40 -28.56 7.90
CA LEU A 53 5.79 -27.70 6.80
C LEU A 53 6.93 -28.38 6.04
N ASP A 54 6.63 -29.15 5.02
CA ASP A 54 7.55 -30.07 4.36
C ASP A 54 8.13 -29.55 3.03
N TYR A 55 7.73 -28.33 2.61
CA TYR A 55 8.12 -27.81 1.30
C TYR A 55 8.92 -26.53 1.43
N GLU A 56 10.25 -26.60 1.21
CA GLU A 56 11.06 -25.40 0.97
C GLU A 56 10.84 -24.96 -0.48
N VAL A 57 10.16 -23.82 -0.63
CA VAL A 57 9.74 -23.29 -1.94
C VAL A 57 10.65 -22.16 -2.43
N ASN A 58 11.48 -21.59 -1.56
CA ASN A 58 12.49 -20.58 -1.87
C ASN A 58 13.68 -20.71 -0.89
N PRO A 59 14.95 -20.73 -1.34
CA PRO A 59 15.44 -20.81 -2.71
C PRO A 59 15.20 -22.17 -3.37
N GLY A 60 14.83 -23.21 -2.62
CA GLY A 60 14.46 -24.52 -3.13
C GLY A 60 13.25 -24.46 -4.08
N ASN A 61 12.92 -25.58 -4.68
CA ASN A 61 11.74 -25.73 -5.50
C ASN A 61 10.94 -26.95 -5.01
N ASN A 62 10.19 -26.75 -3.93
CA ASN A 62 9.42 -27.82 -3.25
C ASN A 62 10.31 -28.97 -2.77
N ILE A 63 11.48 -28.67 -2.25
CA ILE A 63 12.39 -29.66 -1.65
C ILE A 63 12.10 -29.77 -0.14
N SER A 64 12.59 -30.85 0.47
CA SER A 64 12.49 -31.03 1.92
C SER A 64 13.33 -29.97 2.66
N PRO A 65 12.74 -29.23 3.64
CA PRO A 65 13.45 -28.18 4.36
C PRO A 65 14.52 -28.75 5.32
N LYS A 66 15.59 -28.01 5.50
CA LYS A 66 16.65 -28.34 6.48
C LYS A 66 16.19 -28.10 7.92
N GLU A 67 15.41 -27.05 8.15
CA GLU A 67 14.85 -26.69 9.46
C GLU A 67 13.38 -27.09 9.51
N LYS A 68 13.03 -28.00 10.41
CA LYS A 68 11.67 -28.48 10.53
C LYS A 68 10.75 -27.48 11.22
N THR A 69 9.49 -27.48 10.84
CA THR A 69 8.45 -26.65 11.46
C THR A 69 7.17 -27.46 11.56
N ALA A 70 6.59 -27.48 12.75
CA ALA A 70 5.30 -28.11 13.00
C ALA A 70 4.28 -27.04 13.43
N ALA A 71 3.09 -27.15 12.92
CA ALA A 71 1.95 -26.32 13.31
C ALA A 71 0.84 -27.20 13.91
N TYR A 72 0.06 -26.63 14.81
CA TYR A 72 -1.05 -27.26 15.52
C TYR A 72 -2.27 -26.37 15.36
N ILE A 73 -3.34 -26.86 14.74
CA ILE A 73 -4.56 -26.11 14.48
C ILE A 73 -5.76 -26.75 15.19
N THR A 74 -6.55 -25.96 15.89
CA THR A 74 -7.81 -26.35 16.52
C THR A 74 -8.76 -25.13 16.56
N TYR A 75 -9.98 -25.32 17.06
CA TYR A 75 -10.95 -24.24 17.16
C TYR A 75 -11.91 -24.48 18.34
N THR A 76 -12.59 -23.42 18.73
CA THR A 76 -13.70 -23.42 19.69
C THR A 76 -14.96 -22.94 19.00
N ASP A 77 -16.02 -22.65 19.74
CA ASP A 77 -17.24 -22.07 19.17
C ASP A 77 -16.98 -20.71 18.51
N THR A 78 -16.06 -19.92 19.06
CA THR A 78 -15.88 -18.50 18.73
C THR A 78 -14.53 -18.14 18.14
N HIS A 79 -13.51 -19.02 18.23
CA HIS A 79 -12.15 -18.71 17.83
C HIS A 79 -11.47 -19.86 17.07
N LEU A 80 -10.62 -19.50 16.12
CA LEU A 80 -9.59 -20.37 15.55
C LEU A 80 -8.30 -20.21 16.32
N TYR A 81 -7.62 -21.31 16.63
CA TYR A 81 -6.34 -21.34 17.33
C TYR A 81 -5.27 -22.01 16.47
N LEU A 82 -4.08 -21.43 16.45
CA LEU A 82 -2.92 -21.95 15.75
C LEU A 82 -1.69 -21.79 16.63
N ALA A 83 -0.93 -22.87 16.82
CA ALA A 83 0.41 -22.80 17.39
C ALA A 83 1.43 -23.32 16.38
N ILE A 84 2.61 -22.71 16.36
CA ILE A 84 3.70 -23.07 15.45
C ILE A 84 4.99 -23.22 16.26
N HIS A 85 5.65 -24.37 16.10
CA HIS A 85 6.99 -24.63 16.63
C HIS A 85 7.98 -24.69 15.47
N ALA A 86 8.81 -23.70 15.37
CA ALA A 86 9.80 -23.52 14.31
C ALA A 86 11.20 -23.85 14.85
N LEU A 87 11.70 -25.07 14.56
CA LEU A 87 13.02 -25.50 15.00
C LEU A 87 14.12 -24.69 14.31
N SER A 88 15.07 -24.22 15.08
CA SER A 88 16.23 -23.45 14.61
C SER A 88 17.26 -23.28 15.73
N ASP A 89 18.49 -22.95 15.35
CA ASP A 89 19.45 -22.39 16.32
C ASP A 89 18.94 -21.02 16.83
N PRO A 90 18.68 -20.85 18.14
CA PRO A 90 18.16 -19.60 18.69
C PRO A 90 19.03 -18.37 18.37
N LYS A 91 20.34 -18.57 18.20
CA LYS A 91 21.30 -17.49 17.86
C LYS A 91 21.17 -17.01 16.41
N LYS A 92 20.52 -17.79 15.55
CA LYS A 92 20.30 -17.46 14.14
C LYS A 92 18.90 -16.91 13.86
N ILE A 93 18.04 -16.81 14.88
CA ILE A 93 16.69 -16.27 14.74
C ILE A 93 16.79 -14.76 14.61
N ARG A 94 16.36 -14.27 13.47
CA ARG A 94 16.29 -12.84 13.17
C ARG A 94 14.92 -12.30 13.56
N ALA A 95 14.80 -11.56 14.64
CA ALA A 95 13.54 -10.95 15.06
C ALA A 95 13.74 -9.70 15.91
N SER A 96 12.78 -8.77 15.82
CA SER A 96 12.73 -7.56 16.62
C SER A 96 11.35 -7.37 17.23
N VAL A 97 11.26 -6.75 18.41
CA VAL A 97 9.98 -6.31 18.96
C VAL A 97 9.47 -5.13 18.13
N ARG A 98 8.29 -5.27 17.56
CA ARG A 98 7.71 -4.28 16.64
C ARG A 98 6.32 -3.89 17.10
N SER A 99 5.92 -2.68 16.78
CA SER A 99 4.51 -2.31 16.83
C SER A 99 3.72 -3.10 15.77
N ARG A 100 2.43 -3.25 16.00
CA ARG A 100 1.52 -3.82 15.01
C ARG A 100 1.64 -3.06 13.68
N ASP A 101 1.56 -3.80 12.58
CA ASP A 101 1.61 -3.30 11.20
C ASP A 101 2.90 -2.54 10.84
N ASP A 102 3.99 -2.77 11.60
CA ASP A 102 5.32 -2.35 11.18
C ASP A 102 5.81 -3.26 10.05
N PHE A 103 5.87 -2.70 8.84
CA PHE A 103 6.26 -3.43 7.63
C PHE A 103 7.68 -4.02 7.70
N GLY A 104 8.52 -3.55 8.63
CA GLY A 104 9.81 -4.16 8.89
C GLY A 104 9.73 -5.62 9.36
N LEU A 105 8.55 -6.12 9.77
CA LEU A 105 8.33 -7.52 10.18
C LEU A 105 8.66 -8.50 9.05
N ILE A 106 8.43 -8.15 7.79
CA ILE A 106 8.78 -9.00 6.64
C ILE A 106 10.28 -9.27 6.49
N SER A 107 11.13 -8.53 7.20
CA SER A 107 12.58 -8.75 7.26
C SER A 107 13.01 -9.57 8.47
N ASP A 108 12.09 -10.01 9.31
CA ASP A 108 12.32 -10.91 10.45
C ASP A 108 12.06 -12.36 10.06
N ASP A 109 12.46 -13.32 10.91
CA ASP A 109 11.94 -14.68 10.89
C ASP A 109 10.50 -14.62 11.38
N PHE A 110 9.54 -15.02 10.54
CA PHE A 110 8.11 -14.96 10.85
C PHE A 110 7.35 -16.19 10.36
N VAL A 111 6.17 -16.36 10.91
CA VAL A 111 5.18 -17.34 10.47
C VAL A 111 3.96 -16.63 9.92
N LEU A 112 3.34 -17.22 8.92
CA LEU A 112 2.20 -16.67 8.19
C LEU A 112 1.13 -17.72 8.03
N LEU A 113 -0.07 -17.43 8.52
CA LEU A 113 -1.29 -18.15 8.17
C LEU A 113 -2.00 -17.43 7.01
N ARG A 114 -2.25 -18.16 5.93
CA ARG A 114 -3.11 -17.73 4.81
C ARG A 114 -4.45 -18.42 4.93
N LEU A 115 -5.54 -17.67 4.86
CA LEU A 115 -6.90 -18.19 4.91
C LEU A 115 -7.72 -17.70 3.71
N ASP A 116 -8.24 -18.61 2.91
CA ASP A 116 -9.30 -18.36 1.94
C ASP A 116 -10.60 -18.95 2.51
N THR A 117 -11.33 -18.13 3.23
CA THR A 117 -12.55 -18.54 3.95
C THR A 117 -13.74 -18.81 3.03
N TYR A 118 -13.67 -18.38 1.76
CA TYR A 118 -14.67 -18.64 0.73
C TYR A 118 -14.31 -19.84 -0.15
N ALA A 119 -13.10 -20.40 -0.01
CA ALA A 119 -12.56 -21.49 -0.81
C ALA A 119 -12.69 -21.25 -2.33
N ASP A 120 -12.50 -20.01 -2.76
CA ASP A 120 -12.71 -19.60 -4.14
C ASP A 120 -11.45 -19.10 -4.87
N GLY A 121 -10.31 -19.05 -4.17
CA GLY A 121 -9.01 -18.64 -4.71
C GLY A 121 -8.91 -17.16 -5.11
N ARG A 122 -9.76 -16.30 -4.56
CA ARG A 122 -9.81 -14.86 -4.91
C ARG A 122 -9.18 -13.94 -3.90
N ASN A 123 -9.40 -14.27 -2.61
CA ASN A 123 -8.92 -13.47 -1.50
C ASN A 123 -8.32 -14.39 -0.45
N ASN A 124 -7.15 -14.01 0.05
CA ASN A 124 -6.54 -14.65 1.20
C ASN A 124 -6.38 -13.60 2.31
N TYR A 125 -6.79 -13.94 3.52
CA TYR A 125 -6.43 -13.20 4.72
C TYR A 125 -5.06 -13.66 5.18
N LEU A 126 -4.16 -12.73 5.43
CA LEU A 126 -2.78 -12.97 5.81
C LEU A 126 -2.61 -12.54 7.26
N LEU A 127 -2.24 -13.46 8.13
CA LEU A 127 -1.97 -13.20 9.53
C LEU A 127 -0.52 -13.61 9.82
N LEU A 128 0.32 -12.63 10.09
CA LEU A 128 1.74 -12.83 10.33
C LEU A 128 2.09 -12.57 11.80
N ALA A 129 3.07 -13.32 12.30
CA ALA A 129 3.71 -13.00 13.56
C ALA A 129 5.19 -13.42 13.53
N ASN A 130 6.07 -12.59 14.10
CA ASN A 130 7.48 -12.94 14.27
C ASN A 130 7.72 -13.70 15.59
N ALA A 131 8.96 -14.08 15.87
CA ALA A 131 9.33 -14.84 17.07
C ALA A 131 9.04 -14.11 18.40
N PHE A 132 8.75 -12.81 18.41
CA PHE A 132 8.29 -12.04 19.57
C PHE A 132 6.77 -11.81 19.59
N GLY A 133 6.01 -12.42 18.69
CA GLY A 133 4.58 -12.23 18.58
C GLY A 133 4.18 -10.82 18.08
N SER A 134 5.08 -10.08 17.44
CA SER A 134 4.72 -8.85 16.75
C SER A 134 3.88 -9.18 15.53
N GLN A 135 2.82 -8.42 15.29
CA GLN A 135 1.78 -8.74 14.29
C GLN A 135 1.87 -7.86 13.05
N LEU A 136 1.54 -8.47 11.91
CA LEU A 136 1.19 -7.77 10.69
C LEU A 136 0.10 -8.55 9.99
N ASP A 137 -0.91 -7.87 9.49
CA ASP A 137 -1.96 -8.49 8.71
C ASP A 137 -2.19 -7.75 7.39
N ALA A 138 -2.74 -8.49 6.45
CA ALA A 138 -3.07 -7.98 5.13
C ALA A 138 -4.15 -8.85 4.49
N ARG A 139 -4.71 -8.33 3.41
CA ARG A 139 -5.53 -9.13 2.51
C ARG A 139 -4.82 -9.23 1.17
N ALA A 140 -4.65 -10.46 0.67
CA ALA A 140 -4.14 -10.70 -0.67
C ALA A 140 -5.29 -10.96 -1.64
N ILE A 141 -5.27 -10.30 -2.79
CA ILE A 141 -6.23 -10.50 -3.87
C ILE A 141 -5.51 -10.93 -5.14
N ASN A 142 -6.22 -11.58 -6.05
CA ASN A 142 -5.66 -11.87 -7.36
C ASN A 142 -5.60 -10.60 -8.20
N ALA A 143 -4.46 -9.92 -8.18
CA ALA A 143 -4.20 -8.66 -8.86
C ALA A 143 -3.01 -8.76 -9.83
N LEU A 144 -2.83 -7.73 -10.67
CA LEU A 144 -1.79 -7.71 -11.71
C LEU A 144 -0.41 -7.43 -11.17
N THR A 145 -0.32 -6.45 -10.28
CA THR A 145 0.93 -6.02 -9.66
C THR A 145 0.98 -6.46 -8.21
N ASP A 146 2.16 -6.52 -7.62
CA ASP A 146 2.30 -6.84 -6.21
C ASP A 146 1.74 -5.72 -5.32
N GLU A 147 1.81 -4.46 -5.76
CA GLU A 147 1.22 -3.30 -5.08
C GLU A 147 -0.31 -3.40 -4.98
N GLU A 148 -0.97 -3.84 -6.05
CA GLU A 148 -2.42 -4.07 -6.04
C GLU A 148 -2.81 -5.37 -5.32
N ARG A 149 -1.88 -6.33 -5.22
CA ARG A 149 -2.14 -7.65 -4.67
C ARG A 149 -2.33 -7.64 -3.17
N TYR A 150 -1.58 -6.82 -2.45
CA TYR A 150 -1.56 -6.81 -1.00
C TYR A 150 -2.16 -5.52 -0.44
N ASP A 151 -3.34 -5.65 0.16
CA ASP A 151 -3.99 -4.58 0.92
C ASP A 151 -3.54 -4.67 2.37
N ILE A 152 -2.53 -3.90 2.73
CA ILE A 152 -1.96 -3.81 4.09
C ILE A 152 -2.76 -2.87 5.01
N SER A 153 -3.74 -2.16 4.47
CA SER A 153 -4.64 -1.33 5.26
C SER A 153 -5.79 -2.10 5.90
N PHE A 154 -5.94 -3.37 5.49
CA PHE A 154 -6.92 -4.29 6.03
C PHE A 154 -6.47 -4.76 7.42
N ASN A 155 -7.29 -4.54 8.44
CA ASN A 155 -6.99 -4.88 9.82
C ASN A 155 -7.91 -5.99 10.33
N LEU A 156 -7.32 -7.08 10.79
CA LEU A 156 -7.98 -8.17 11.52
C LEU A 156 -7.68 -8.05 13.01
N GLU A 157 -8.63 -8.28 13.84
CA GLU A 157 -8.38 -8.42 15.28
C GLU A 157 -8.00 -9.86 15.58
N TYR A 158 -6.81 -10.07 16.12
CA TYR A 158 -6.32 -11.37 16.61
C TYR A 158 -5.25 -11.15 17.66
N GLU A 159 -5.04 -12.14 18.50
CA GLU A 159 -4.01 -12.15 19.54
C GLU A 159 -2.87 -13.08 19.13
N THR A 160 -1.63 -12.69 19.42
CA THR A 160 -0.44 -13.52 19.24
C THR A 160 0.53 -13.37 20.40
N LYS A 161 1.23 -14.46 20.69
CA LYS A 161 2.41 -14.44 21.54
C LYS A 161 3.50 -15.29 20.92
N GLY A 162 4.73 -14.85 21.06
CA GLY A 162 5.89 -15.57 20.56
C GLY A 162 7.01 -15.58 21.57
N THR A 163 7.74 -16.69 21.64
CA THR A 163 8.85 -16.91 22.58
C THR A 163 9.97 -17.68 21.88
N ILE A 164 11.21 -17.21 22.02
CA ILE A 164 12.40 -17.93 21.60
C ILE A 164 12.69 -18.98 22.69
N VAL A 165 12.77 -20.25 22.27
CA VAL A 165 13.00 -21.42 23.12
C VAL A 165 14.38 -22.05 22.83
N GLU A 166 14.79 -23.10 23.58
CA GLU A 166 16.11 -23.70 23.43
C GLU A 166 16.40 -24.30 22.05
N ASP A 167 15.36 -24.78 21.34
CA ASP A 167 15.46 -25.46 20.05
C ASP A 167 14.87 -24.65 18.89
N GLY A 168 14.50 -23.36 19.11
CA GLY A 168 13.92 -22.53 18.07
C GLY A 168 13.06 -21.41 18.62
N TYR A 169 11.85 -21.25 18.05
CA TYR A 169 10.83 -20.33 18.58
C TYR A 169 9.43 -20.92 18.44
N GLN A 170 8.55 -20.47 19.29
CA GLN A 170 7.14 -20.85 19.29
C GLN A 170 6.28 -19.61 19.14
N VAL A 171 5.19 -19.72 18.39
CA VAL A 171 4.21 -18.64 18.19
C VAL A 171 2.81 -19.20 18.28
N GLU A 172 1.96 -18.55 19.04
CA GLU A 172 0.55 -18.89 19.20
C GLU A 172 -0.34 -17.78 18.69
N PHE A 173 -1.44 -18.16 18.05
CA PHE A 173 -2.49 -17.28 17.51
C PHE A 173 -3.84 -17.66 18.09
N LYS A 174 -4.63 -16.62 18.44
CA LYS A 174 -6.05 -16.72 18.76
C LYS A 174 -6.81 -15.75 17.90
N ILE A 175 -7.70 -16.26 17.04
CA ILE A 175 -8.33 -15.51 15.95
C ILE A 175 -9.85 -15.61 16.13
N PRO A 176 -10.55 -14.54 16.53
CA PRO A 176 -12.00 -14.54 16.66
C PRO A 176 -12.68 -14.73 15.30
N PHE A 177 -13.70 -15.58 15.20
CA PHE A 177 -14.47 -15.73 13.97
C PHE A 177 -15.23 -14.46 13.59
N SER A 178 -15.51 -13.59 14.54
CA SER A 178 -16.11 -12.27 14.28
C SER A 178 -15.20 -11.33 13.48
N SER A 179 -13.87 -11.54 13.51
CA SER A 179 -12.92 -10.68 12.77
C SER A 179 -12.71 -11.11 11.32
N ILE A 180 -13.10 -12.33 10.93
CA ILE A 180 -12.85 -12.89 9.60
C ILE A 180 -14.17 -13.05 8.86
N PRO A 181 -14.37 -12.46 7.66
CA PRO A 181 -15.54 -12.71 6.82
C PRO A 181 -15.52 -14.14 6.25
N PHE A 182 -16.65 -14.85 6.30
CA PHE A 182 -16.85 -16.16 5.68
C PHE A 182 -18.32 -16.42 5.33
N PRO A 183 -18.65 -17.43 4.45
CA PRO A 183 -20.01 -17.67 4.02
C PRO A 183 -20.90 -18.21 5.15
N ASN A 184 -22.22 -18.03 5.00
CA ASN A 184 -23.20 -18.64 5.88
C ASN A 184 -23.22 -20.16 5.70
N GLY A 185 -23.33 -20.92 6.80
CA GLY A 185 -23.43 -22.38 6.80
C GLY A 185 -23.02 -22.97 8.15
N ILE A 186 -23.59 -24.12 8.50
CA ILE A 186 -23.21 -24.86 9.72
C ILE A 186 -21.81 -25.46 9.54
N ASN A 187 -21.56 -26.06 8.37
CA ASN A 187 -20.26 -26.59 8.01
C ASN A 187 -19.53 -25.58 7.14
N GLN A 188 -18.28 -25.31 7.45
CA GLN A 188 -17.38 -24.43 6.73
C GLN A 188 -16.26 -25.24 6.11
N GLU A 189 -15.98 -25.02 4.84
CA GLU A 189 -14.78 -25.47 4.16
C GLU A 189 -13.98 -24.24 3.81
N TRP A 190 -12.84 -24.04 4.47
CA TRP A 190 -11.89 -22.99 4.17
C TRP A 190 -10.67 -23.60 3.49
N HIS A 191 -10.01 -22.83 2.65
CA HIS A 191 -8.67 -23.18 2.20
C HIS A 191 -7.63 -22.43 3.03
N PHE A 192 -6.51 -23.07 3.30
CA PHE A 192 -5.46 -22.43 4.07
C PHE A 192 -4.06 -22.88 3.62
N ASN A 193 -3.06 -22.13 4.06
CA ASN A 193 -1.65 -22.48 3.95
C ASN A 193 -0.88 -21.86 5.11
N ILE A 194 0.09 -22.58 5.64
CA ILE A 194 1.01 -22.07 6.66
C ILE A 194 2.38 -21.92 6.01
N THR A 195 3.00 -20.75 6.21
CA THR A 195 4.34 -20.46 5.71
C THR A 195 5.21 -20.02 6.87
N ARG A 196 6.44 -20.50 6.93
CA ARG A 196 7.53 -19.93 7.72
C ARG A 196 8.49 -19.25 6.76
N GLN A 197 8.83 -18.00 7.04
CA GLN A 197 9.98 -17.33 6.43
C GLN A 197 11.09 -17.22 7.44
N ALA A 198 12.30 -17.59 7.04
CA ALA A 198 13.52 -17.49 7.82
C ALA A 198 14.64 -16.89 6.98
N PHE A 199 15.60 -16.25 7.63
CA PHE A 199 16.80 -15.73 6.97
C PHE A 199 18.02 -16.48 7.46
N ARG A 200 18.77 -17.11 6.54
CA ARG A 200 19.99 -17.84 6.84
C ARG A 200 21.10 -17.37 5.92
N ASP A 201 22.15 -16.86 6.52
CA ASP A 201 23.32 -16.33 5.78
C ASP A 201 22.91 -15.25 4.75
N GLY A 202 21.91 -14.42 5.10
CA GLY A 202 21.37 -13.39 4.21
C GLY A 202 20.44 -13.88 3.11
N ILE A 203 20.08 -15.18 3.08
CA ILE A 203 19.17 -15.77 2.10
C ILE A 203 17.80 -15.95 2.74
N PRO A 204 16.72 -15.43 2.13
CA PRO A 204 15.37 -15.73 2.57
C PRO A 204 15.00 -17.18 2.20
N ILE A 205 14.54 -17.92 3.19
CA ILE A 205 14.06 -19.30 3.07
C ILE A 205 12.58 -19.33 3.38
N ASP A 206 11.77 -19.75 2.39
CA ASP A 206 10.33 -19.94 2.57
C ASP A 206 10.00 -21.42 2.66
N ILE A 207 9.39 -21.83 3.76
CA ILE A 207 8.95 -23.18 4.04
C ILE A 207 7.42 -23.18 4.18
N ARG A 208 6.72 -24.09 3.50
CA ARG A 208 5.26 -24.13 3.45
C ARG A 208 4.69 -25.49 3.82
N SER A 209 3.42 -25.48 4.24
CA SER A 209 2.64 -26.71 4.46
C SER A 209 2.27 -27.43 3.16
N GLN A 210 2.29 -26.74 2.02
CA GLN A 210 1.92 -27.29 0.71
C GLN A 210 2.89 -26.83 -0.38
N PRO A 211 2.98 -27.55 -1.50
CA PRO A 211 3.79 -27.18 -2.66
C PRO A 211 3.38 -25.83 -3.23
N PHE A 212 4.32 -25.11 -3.85
CA PHE A 212 4.08 -23.81 -4.45
C PHE A 212 4.83 -23.65 -5.77
N ASP A 213 4.11 -23.27 -6.82
CA ASP A 213 4.68 -22.94 -8.13
C ASP A 213 4.89 -21.42 -8.23
N ARG A 214 6.16 -20.99 -8.13
CA ARG A 214 6.55 -19.57 -8.27
C ARG A 214 6.29 -19.01 -9.67
N THR A 215 6.12 -19.87 -10.66
CA THR A 215 5.89 -19.49 -12.06
C THR A 215 4.41 -19.34 -12.40
N ASP A 216 3.49 -19.78 -11.51
CA ASP A 216 2.07 -19.57 -11.68
C ASP A 216 1.70 -18.10 -11.42
N PRO A 217 1.10 -17.39 -12.36
CA PRO A 217 0.69 -16.00 -12.19
C PRO A 217 -0.34 -15.79 -11.07
N CYS A 218 -1.14 -16.80 -10.74
CA CYS A 218 -2.10 -16.73 -9.64
C CYS A 218 -1.51 -17.31 -8.35
N GLN A 219 -0.82 -16.50 -7.58
CA GLN A 219 -0.26 -16.94 -6.30
C GLN A 219 -1.33 -17.18 -5.23
N VAL A 220 -2.40 -16.40 -5.22
CA VAL A 220 -3.51 -16.51 -4.27
C VAL A 220 -4.31 -17.80 -4.49
N CYS A 221 -4.43 -18.26 -5.74
CA CYS A 221 -5.16 -19.49 -6.09
C CYS A 221 -4.49 -20.78 -5.58
N GLN A 222 -3.24 -20.70 -5.12
CA GLN A 222 -2.46 -21.86 -4.67
C GLN A 222 -2.64 -22.18 -3.19
N THR A 223 -3.51 -21.46 -2.48
CA THR A 223 -3.96 -21.82 -1.13
C THR A 223 -5.04 -22.88 -1.28
N THR A 224 -4.71 -24.14 -1.07
CA THR A 224 -5.56 -25.28 -1.49
C THR A 224 -5.85 -26.31 -0.41
N ASP A 225 -5.05 -26.42 0.66
CA ASP A 225 -5.34 -27.34 1.76
C ASP A 225 -6.64 -26.97 2.43
N LYS A 226 -7.45 -27.98 2.74
CA LYS A 226 -8.80 -27.79 3.28
C LYS A 226 -8.81 -27.84 4.79
N LEU A 227 -9.49 -26.88 5.39
CA LEU A 227 -9.82 -26.84 6.81
C LEU A 227 -11.34 -26.96 6.96
N ILE A 228 -11.80 -28.04 7.58
CA ILE A 228 -13.21 -28.31 7.82
C ILE A 228 -13.56 -27.91 9.25
N LEU A 229 -14.46 -26.95 9.39
CA LEU A 229 -14.94 -26.46 10.68
C LEU A 229 -16.47 -26.58 10.74
N SER A 230 -17.04 -26.81 11.92
CA SER A 230 -18.48 -26.96 12.09
C SER A 230 -19.00 -26.15 13.28
N GLU A 231 -20.27 -25.75 13.19
CA GLU A 231 -21.01 -25.09 14.29
C GLU A 231 -20.30 -23.87 14.86
N LEU A 232 -19.81 -22.97 13.97
CA LEU A 232 -19.18 -21.75 14.38
C LEU A 232 -20.21 -20.72 14.86
N ILE A 233 -19.98 -20.15 16.04
CA ILE A 233 -20.78 -19.07 16.60
C ILE A 233 -20.14 -17.73 16.19
N ILE A 234 -20.91 -16.86 15.56
CA ILE A 234 -20.49 -15.53 15.20
C ILE A 234 -21.28 -14.57 16.07
N GLU A 235 -20.56 -13.93 16.94
CA GLU A 235 -21.08 -12.80 17.69
C GLU A 235 -21.19 -11.60 16.77
N LYS A 236 -22.38 -11.01 16.66
CA LYS A 236 -22.54 -9.72 15.98
C LYS A 236 -21.81 -8.68 16.80
N ARG A 237 -21.00 -7.90 16.15
CA ARG A 237 -20.18 -6.90 16.81
C ARG A 237 -20.71 -5.51 16.49
N THR A 238 -21.00 -4.75 17.50
CA THR A 238 -21.17 -3.30 17.45
C THR A 238 -19.97 -2.68 18.12
N GLU A 239 -19.25 -1.84 17.39
CA GLU A 239 -18.08 -1.15 17.92
C GLU A 239 -18.34 0.34 17.98
N LEU A 240 -18.03 0.94 19.11
CA LEU A 240 -17.99 2.38 19.28
C LEU A 240 -16.53 2.83 19.45
N LEU A 241 -16.18 3.91 18.79
CA LEU A 241 -14.84 4.48 18.72
C LEU A 241 -14.88 5.96 19.12
N PRO A 242 -15.21 6.29 20.39
CA PRO A 242 -15.08 7.65 20.86
C PRO A 242 -13.61 8.09 20.85
N TYR A 243 -13.38 9.33 20.46
CA TYR A 243 -12.05 9.92 20.59
C TYR A 243 -12.12 11.33 21.16
N VAL A 244 -11.02 11.73 21.78
CA VAL A 244 -10.76 13.09 22.20
C VAL A 244 -9.34 13.46 21.75
N SER A 245 -9.18 14.68 21.26
CA SER A 245 -7.86 15.22 20.96
C SER A 245 -7.77 16.67 21.38
N GLY A 246 -6.56 17.16 21.53
CA GLY A 246 -6.28 18.55 21.83
C GLY A 246 -4.94 18.97 21.29
N GLY A 247 -4.88 20.20 20.80
CA GLY A 247 -3.66 20.81 20.29
C GLY A 247 -3.45 22.19 20.84
N LEU A 248 -2.17 22.53 21.08
CA LEU A 248 -1.72 23.85 21.46
C LEU A 248 -0.64 24.27 20.46
N GLY A 249 -0.98 25.19 19.55
CA GLY A 249 -0.05 25.80 18.59
C GLY A 249 0.58 27.06 19.15
N GLY A 250 1.81 27.35 18.73
CA GLY A 250 2.49 28.61 19.03
C GLY A 250 3.28 29.08 17.79
N LYS A 251 3.24 30.37 17.51
CA LYS A 251 3.94 30.99 16.37
C LYS A 251 4.67 32.23 16.80
N LYS A 252 5.79 32.53 16.13
CA LYS A 252 6.43 33.83 16.14
C LYS A 252 5.99 34.64 14.93
N TYR A 253 5.55 35.87 15.15
CA TYR A 253 5.13 36.76 14.07
C TYR A 253 6.29 37.64 13.54
N THR A 254 7.30 37.88 14.37
CA THR A 254 8.54 38.55 13.97
C THR A 254 9.75 37.84 14.58
N ALA A 255 10.94 38.10 14.04
CA ALA A 255 12.18 37.47 14.46
C ALA A 255 12.45 37.59 15.98
N ASP A 256 12.17 38.75 16.56
CA ASP A 256 12.48 39.06 17.96
C ASP A 256 11.29 38.90 18.90
N ALA A 257 10.10 38.54 18.38
CA ALA A 257 8.92 38.35 19.22
C ALA A 257 9.03 37.07 20.06
N ALA A 258 8.37 37.03 21.21
CA ALA A 258 8.09 35.83 21.94
C ALA A 258 7.14 34.91 21.15
N ILE A 259 7.16 33.61 21.42
CA ILE A 259 6.15 32.70 20.87
C ILE A 259 4.80 33.04 21.45
N VAL A 260 3.83 33.30 20.58
CA VAL A 260 2.44 33.52 20.96
C VAL A 260 1.72 32.20 20.82
N TYR A 261 1.22 31.68 21.92
CA TYR A 261 0.43 30.45 21.93
C TYR A 261 -1.04 30.72 21.69
N ASP A 262 -1.64 29.92 20.81
CA ASP A 262 -3.07 29.89 20.60
C ASP A 262 -3.80 29.36 21.86
N LYS A 263 -5.11 29.47 21.89
CA LYS A 263 -5.91 28.74 22.88
C LYS A 263 -5.87 27.23 22.53
N ILE A 264 -5.92 26.39 23.56
CA ILE A 264 -6.09 24.95 23.38
C ILE A 264 -7.35 24.71 22.54
N LYS A 265 -7.22 23.95 21.45
CA LYS A 265 -8.31 23.56 20.57
C LYS A 265 -8.71 22.11 20.89
N PRO A 266 -9.67 21.91 21.81
CA PRO A 266 -10.18 20.57 22.07
C PRO A 266 -11.00 20.10 20.88
N ASN A 267 -10.89 18.84 20.54
CA ASN A 267 -11.68 18.18 19.53
C ASN A 267 -12.16 16.83 20.06
N ALA A 268 -13.39 16.45 19.73
CA ALA A 268 -13.98 15.18 20.11
C ALA A 268 -14.87 14.68 18.97
N GLY A 269 -14.93 13.38 18.83
CA GLY A 269 -15.79 12.75 17.85
C GLY A 269 -16.07 11.28 18.18
N LEU A 270 -16.84 10.65 17.33
CA LEU A 270 -17.32 9.29 17.51
C LEU A 270 -17.29 8.54 16.21
N GLY A 271 -16.63 7.39 16.21
CA GLY A 271 -16.79 6.36 15.20
C GLY A 271 -17.74 5.27 15.67
N MET A 272 -18.45 4.64 14.76
CA MET A 272 -19.31 3.50 15.03
C MET A 272 -19.23 2.51 13.87
N ASN A 273 -18.95 1.24 14.16
CA ASN A 273 -18.97 0.15 13.21
C ASN A 273 -20.08 -0.82 13.59
N LEU A 274 -20.99 -1.07 12.67
CA LEU A 274 -22.14 -1.96 12.82
C LEU A 274 -22.04 -3.11 11.84
N ASP A 275 -21.85 -4.32 12.30
CA ASP A 275 -21.97 -5.51 11.47
C ASP A 275 -23.45 -5.84 11.25
N LEU A 276 -23.99 -5.42 10.11
CA LEU A 276 -25.37 -5.69 9.72
C LEU A 276 -25.59 -7.20 9.50
N ASN A 277 -24.61 -7.82 8.89
CA ASN A 277 -24.50 -9.26 8.74
C ASN A 277 -23.03 -9.65 8.48
N LYS A 278 -22.72 -10.96 8.32
CA LYS A 278 -21.36 -11.48 8.11
C LYS A 278 -20.58 -10.85 6.94
N ASN A 279 -21.29 -10.29 5.96
CA ASN A 279 -20.71 -9.77 4.73
C ASN A 279 -20.89 -8.27 4.58
N SER A 280 -21.60 -7.62 5.48
CA SER A 280 -21.98 -6.21 5.33
C SER A 280 -21.79 -5.43 6.62
N THR A 281 -21.05 -4.35 6.53
CA THR A 281 -20.74 -3.44 7.63
C THR A 281 -21.19 -2.04 7.28
N LEU A 282 -21.77 -1.34 8.24
CA LEU A 282 -22.07 0.07 8.19
C LEU A 282 -21.13 0.80 9.16
N GLU A 283 -20.38 1.76 8.65
CA GLU A 283 -19.50 2.61 9.43
C GLU A 283 -20.02 4.04 9.42
N LEU A 284 -20.09 4.65 10.57
CA LEU A 284 -20.46 6.04 10.77
C LEU A 284 -19.34 6.75 11.52
N THR A 285 -19.03 7.98 11.13
CA THR A 285 -18.11 8.81 11.88
C THR A 285 -18.64 10.24 11.97
N LEU A 286 -18.59 10.79 13.17
CA LEU A 286 -18.93 12.16 13.49
C LEU A 286 -17.68 12.89 13.91
N ASN A 287 -17.42 14.02 13.25
CA ASN A 287 -16.26 14.88 13.50
C ASN A 287 -14.96 14.09 13.62
N PRO A 288 -14.62 13.23 12.63
CA PRO A 288 -13.47 12.35 12.75
C PRO A 288 -12.17 13.15 12.88
N ASP A 289 -11.29 12.71 13.77
CA ASP A 289 -9.97 13.29 13.88
C ASP A 289 -9.06 12.75 12.79
N PHE A 290 -8.88 13.54 11.77
CA PHE A 290 -7.89 13.29 10.70
C PHE A 290 -6.58 14.03 10.93
N SER A 291 -6.34 14.56 12.14
CA SER A 291 -5.03 15.09 12.49
C SER A 291 -3.98 13.97 12.31
N GLN A 292 -3.10 14.19 11.36
CA GLN A 292 -2.01 13.25 11.09
C GLN A 292 -0.98 13.39 12.21
N VAL A 293 -1.06 12.50 13.18
CA VAL A 293 -0.05 12.42 14.25
C VAL A 293 1.30 11.97 13.68
N GLU A 294 1.28 11.20 12.61
CA GLU A 294 2.47 10.87 11.83
C GLU A 294 2.69 11.91 10.74
N ALA A 295 3.72 12.72 10.89
CA ALA A 295 4.14 13.59 9.80
C ALA A 295 4.47 12.74 8.57
N ASP A 296 3.85 13.07 7.43
CA ASP A 296 4.25 12.50 6.16
C ASP A 296 5.76 12.75 5.93
N VAL A 297 6.41 11.81 5.28
CA VAL A 297 7.82 12.01 4.89
C VAL A 297 7.86 13.17 3.89
N THR A 298 8.61 14.21 4.20
CA THR A 298 8.76 15.37 3.32
C THR A 298 9.26 14.93 1.95
N GLN A 299 8.47 15.21 0.91
CA GLN A 299 8.85 14.94 -0.47
C GLN A 299 9.58 16.17 -1.05
N ILE A 300 10.48 15.96 -1.99
CA ILE A 300 11.10 17.04 -2.75
C ILE A 300 10.16 17.33 -3.94
N ASP A 301 9.47 18.45 -3.89
CA ASP A 301 8.51 18.91 -4.91
C ASP A 301 9.03 20.09 -5.74
N ILE A 302 10.27 20.50 -5.53
CA ILE A 302 10.86 21.71 -6.08
C ILE A 302 10.88 21.76 -7.63
N ASN A 303 10.73 20.62 -8.29
CA ASN A 303 10.68 20.53 -9.76
C ASN A 303 9.42 19.76 -10.24
N SER A 304 8.33 19.78 -9.48
CA SER A 304 7.08 19.14 -9.89
C SER A 304 6.15 20.14 -10.59
N SER A 305 5.67 19.79 -11.78
CA SER A 305 4.64 20.56 -12.50
C SER A 305 3.21 20.13 -12.15
N VAL A 306 3.04 19.11 -11.34
CA VAL A 306 1.76 18.52 -10.97
C VAL A 306 1.67 18.30 -9.46
N ALA A 307 0.43 18.22 -8.95
CA ALA A 307 0.16 17.89 -7.56
C ALA A 307 0.77 16.52 -7.17
N LEU A 308 1.21 16.42 -5.93
CA LEU A 308 1.74 15.17 -5.37
C LEU A 308 0.61 14.31 -4.80
N GLU A 309 0.68 13.01 -5.06
CA GLU A 309 -0.21 12.02 -4.47
C GLU A 309 0.34 11.53 -3.12
N TYR A 310 -0.53 11.47 -2.11
CA TYR A 310 -0.19 10.97 -0.78
C TYR A 310 -1.01 9.73 -0.46
N PRO A 311 -0.42 8.68 0.12
CA PRO A 311 -1.16 7.49 0.51
C PRO A 311 -2.19 7.79 1.60
N GLU A 312 -3.33 7.08 1.58
CA GLU A 312 -4.35 7.21 2.62
C GLU A 312 -3.86 6.59 3.93
N ARG A 313 -4.04 7.29 5.04
CA ARG A 313 -3.66 6.84 6.39
C ARG A 313 -4.81 6.89 7.40
N ARG A 314 -5.93 7.48 7.01
CA ARG A 314 -7.10 7.62 7.87
C ARG A 314 -7.88 6.31 7.93
N PRO A 315 -8.02 5.65 9.10
CA PRO A 315 -8.59 4.30 9.21
C PRO A 315 -9.97 4.15 8.57
N PHE A 316 -10.84 5.16 8.72
CA PHE A 316 -12.16 5.14 8.11
C PHE A 316 -12.13 4.99 6.59
N PHE A 317 -11.18 5.61 5.89
CA PHE A 317 -11.08 5.53 4.43
C PHE A 317 -10.32 4.31 3.92
N ASN A 318 -9.47 3.69 4.74
CA ASN A 318 -8.66 2.54 4.31
C ASN A 318 -9.51 1.30 4.00
N ARG A 319 -10.53 1.01 4.82
CA ARG A 319 -11.35 -0.18 4.64
C ARG A 319 -12.18 -0.09 3.35
N GLY A 320 -12.04 -1.08 2.46
CA GLY A 320 -12.77 -1.18 1.19
C GLY A 320 -12.17 -0.39 0.03
N THR A 321 -10.97 0.17 0.17
CA THR A 321 -10.27 0.88 -0.91
C THR A 321 -10.01 0.00 -2.13
N ASP A 322 -9.78 -1.29 -1.94
CA ASP A 322 -9.61 -2.27 -3.01
C ASP A 322 -10.82 -2.40 -3.96
N ILE A 323 -11.99 -1.93 -3.54
CA ILE A 323 -13.21 -1.94 -4.35
C ILE A 323 -13.26 -0.73 -5.29
N VAL A 324 -12.56 0.36 -4.96
CA VAL A 324 -12.65 1.69 -5.61
C VAL A 324 -11.32 2.21 -6.16
N GLN A 325 -10.39 1.32 -6.55
CA GLN A 325 -9.13 1.69 -7.19
C GLN A 325 -9.27 1.72 -8.72
N TYR A 326 -8.77 2.79 -9.36
CA TYR A 326 -8.86 3.02 -10.80
C TYR A 326 -7.59 3.61 -11.37
N SER A 327 -7.15 3.10 -12.53
CA SER A 327 -6.01 3.64 -13.28
C SER A 327 -6.28 5.03 -13.87
N SER A 328 -7.55 5.39 -14.05
CA SER A 328 -8.00 6.69 -14.56
C SER A 328 -8.05 7.79 -13.50
N GLY A 329 -7.74 7.49 -12.23
CA GLY A 329 -7.80 8.45 -11.13
C GLY A 329 -9.22 8.83 -10.69
N ALA A 330 -10.22 7.98 -10.98
CA ALA A 330 -11.65 8.27 -10.75
C ALA A 330 -12.03 8.44 -9.27
N PHE A 331 -11.25 7.86 -8.35
CA PHE A 331 -11.47 7.99 -6.91
C PHE A 331 -10.14 8.17 -6.16
N TYR A 332 -10.14 9.08 -5.19
CA TYR A 332 -9.05 9.34 -4.26
C TYR A 332 -9.62 9.82 -2.93
N SER A 333 -9.48 9.05 -1.88
CA SER A 333 -10.10 9.32 -0.58
C SER A 333 -9.65 10.63 0.07
N ARG A 334 -8.42 11.07 -0.17
CA ARG A 334 -7.90 12.34 0.36
C ARG A 334 -8.46 13.58 -0.34
N SER A 335 -9.21 13.44 -1.43
CA SER A 335 -10.02 14.53 -1.98
C SER A 335 -11.12 14.95 -1.01
N ILE A 336 -11.58 14.05 -0.12
CA ILE A 336 -12.46 14.33 1.03
C ILE A 336 -11.55 14.73 2.19
N ASN A 337 -11.41 16.03 2.41
CA ASN A 337 -10.32 16.57 3.23
C ASN A 337 -10.67 16.62 4.73
N ASN A 338 -11.77 17.26 5.09
CA ASN A 338 -12.16 17.50 6.50
C ASN A 338 -13.66 17.25 6.71
N PRO A 339 -14.13 16.00 6.66
CA PRO A 339 -15.55 15.70 6.79
C PRO A 339 -16.03 15.88 8.23
N LEU A 340 -17.16 16.57 8.40
CA LEU A 340 -17.87 16.69 9.67
C LEU A 340 -18.60 15.40 10.03
N ILE A 341 -19.21 14.77 9.03
CA ILE A 341 -19.91 13.48 9.14
C ILE A 341 -19.62 12.66 7.91
N SER A 342 -19.37 11.37 8.11
CA SER A 342 -19.25 10.42 7.00
C SER A 342 -19.93 9.12 7.37
N THR A 343 -20.56 8.51 6.37
CA THR A 343 -21.14 7.18 6.47
C THR A 343 -20.61 6.31 5.34
N LYS A 344 -20.25 5.09 5.66
CA LYS A 344 -19.73 4.13 4.68
C LYS A 344 -20.40 2.78 4.87
N PHE A 345 -20.94 2.23 3.80
CA PHE A 345 -21.47 0.87 3.74
C PHE A 345 -20.60 0.03 2.84
N ILE A 346 -20.17 -1.13 3.33
CA ILE A 346 -19.41 -2.10 2.58
C ILE A 346 -20.12 -3.44 2.66
N SER A 347 -20.32 -4.09 1.51
CA SER A 347 -20.81 -5.46 1.44
C SER A 347 -19.92 -6.29 0.52
N GLN A 348 -19.47 -7.45 1.01
CA GLN A 348 -18.56 -8.34 0.29
C GLN A 348 -19.10 -9.77 0.28
N GLY A 349 -20.04 -10.01 -0.63
CA GLY A 349 -20.63 -11.35 -0.82
C GLY A 349 -19.81 -12.22 -1.80
N LYS A 350 -20.20 -13.47 -1.92
CA LYS A 350 -19.56 -14.47 -2.80
C LYS A 350 -19.56 -14.07 -4.28
N LYS A 351 -20.59 -13.34 -4.74
CA LYS A 351 -20.74 -12.92 -6.15
C LYS A 351 -20.80 -11.41 -6.35
N GLU A 352 -21.07 -10.66 -5.32
CA GLU A 352 -21.35 -9.23 -5.41
C GLU A 352 -20.62 -8.47 -4.32
N ARG A 353 -20.11 -7.30 -4.67
CA ARG A 353 -19.46 -6.38 -3.74
C ARG A 353 -20.07 -5.00 -3.94
N MET A 354 -20.35 -4.33 -2.84
CA MET A 354 -20.90 -2.97 -2.83
C MET A 354 -20.07 -2.09 -1.92
N TYR A 355 -19.90 -0.86 -2.35
CA TYR A 355 -19.29 0.20 -1.56
C TYR A 355 -20.14 1.46 -1.75
N PHE A 356 -20.54 2.06 -0.66
CA PHE A 356 -21.22 3.34 -0.63
C PHE A 356 -20.56 4.21 0.43
N LEU A 357 -20.22 5.44 0.07
CA LEU A 357 -19.65 6.44 0.96
C LEU A 357 -20.40 7.75 0.77
N THR A 358 -20.78 8.39 1.86
CA THR A 358 -21.25 9.76 1.85
C THR A 358 -20.52 10.58 2.91
N ALA A 359 -20.25 11.84 2.62
CA ALA A 359 -19.53 12.73 3.53
C ALA A 359 -19.98 14.18 3.34
N LEU A 360 -20.05 14.90 4.45
CA LEU A 360 -20.16 16.36 4.47
C LEU A 360 -18.78 16.93 4.74
N ASP A 361 -18.07 17.34 3.70
CA ASP A 361 -16.71 17.83 3.75
C ASP A 361 -16.70 19.35 4.00
N GLN A 362 -16.07 19.78 5.10
CA GLN A 362 -16.05 21.19 5.50
C GLN A 362 -15.03 22.06 4.74
N ASN A 363 -14.08 21.42 4.07
CA ASN A 363 -13.04 22.10 3.30
C ASN A 363 -12.72 21.31 2.02
N SER A 364 -13.47 21.62 0.97
CA SER A 364 -13.40 20.93 -0.31
C SER A 364 -12.05 21.16 -0.98
N VAL A 365 -11.44 20.10 -1.49
CA VAL A 365 -10.28 20.17 -2.38
C VAL A 365 -10.78 20.17 -3.83
N TYR A 366 -10.31 21.10 -4.64
CA TYR A 366 -10.62 21.20 -6.06
C TYR A 366 -9.32 21.09 -6.87
N GLN A 367 -9.25 20.12 -7.73
CA GLN A 367 -8.09 19.88 -8.59
C GLN A 367 -8.48 20.03 -10.05
N ILE A 368 -7.73 20.85 -10.78
CA ILE A 368 -7.84 20.99 -12.23
C ILE A 368 -6.64 20.32 -12.87
N ALA A 369 -6.92 19.35 -13.76
CA ALA A 369 -5.90 18.72 -14.59
C ALA A 369 -5.72 19.57 -15.85
N GLY A 370 -4.48 19.83 -16.20
CA GLY A 370 -4.11 20.42 -17.49
C GLY A 370 -3.26 19.48 -18.33
N GLU A 371 -2.83 19.95 -19.48
CA GLU A 371 -1.97 19.15 -20.36
C GLU A 371 -0.58 18.93 -19.76
N ASP A 372 0.03 19.96 -19.19
CA ASP A 372 1.40 19.94 -18.68
C ASP A 372 1.51 20.24 -17.18
N ARG A 373 0.51 20.91 -16.61
CA ARG A 373 0.46 21.31 -15.19
C ARG A 373 -0.87 20.94 -14.56
N SER A 374 -0.93 20.86 -13.25
CA SER A 374 -2.17 20.77 -12.50
C SER A 374 -2.29 21.94 -11.50
N TYR A 375 -3.52 22.30 -11.18
CA TYR A 375 -3.86 23.39 -10.28
C TYR A 375 -4.66 22.84 -9.13
N LEU A 376 -4.41 23.33 -7.92
CA LEU A 376 -5.04 22.87 -6.71
C LEU A 376 -5.56 24.06 -5.91
N GLY A 377 -6.81 24.00 -5.52
CA GLY A 377 -7.43 24.97 -4.63
C GLY A 377 -8.26 24.26 -3.56
N SER A 378 -8.62 24.99 -2.52
CA SER A 378 -9.49 24.47 -1.49
C SER A 378 -10.31 25.57 -0.84
N GLY A 379 -11.51 25.22 -0.39
CA GLY A 379 -12.41 26.16 0.27
C GLY A 379 -13.68 25.44 0.68
N GLU A 380 -14.72 26.13 0.87
CA GLU A 380 -16.11 25.81 1.14
C GLU A 380 -16.51 24.37 1.47
N GLN A 381 -17.67 24.24 2.07
CA GLN A 381 -18.29 22.96 2.37
C GLN A 381 -18.83 22.29 1.09
N SER A 382 -18.76 20.97 1.04
CA SER A 382 -19.39 20.18 -0.02
C SER A 382 -19.98 18.88 0.51
N PHE A 383 -20.98 18.38 -0.21
CA PHE A 383 -21.58 17.07 0.02
C PHE A 383 -21.07 16.09 -1.02
N VAL A 384 -20.51 14.98 -0.56
CA VAL A 384 -19.87 13.96 -1.38
C VAL A 384 -20.63 12.65 -1.29
N ASN A 385 -20.83 12.00 -2.44
CA ASN A 385 -21.30 10.61 -2.53
C ASN A 385 -20.42 9.80 -3.44
N VAL A 386 -20.14 8.56 -3.06
CA VAL A 386 -19.44 7.57 -3.88
C VAL A 386 -20.23 6.27 -3.83
N MET A 387 -20.54 5.71 -4.97
CA MET A 387 -21.26 4.44 -5.09
C MET A 387 -20.49 3.50 -6.01
N ARG A 388 -20.33 2.28 -5.57
CA ARG A 388 -19.69 1.19 -6.32
C ARG A 388 -20.52 -0.08 -6.21
N TYR A 389 -20.85 -0.69 -7.35
CA TYR A 389 -21.36 -2.05 -7.44
C TYR A 389 -20.42 -2.87 -8.30
N GLN A 390 -20.04 -4.05 -7.83
CA GLN A 390 -19.17 -4.96 -8.54
C GLN A 390 -19.74 -6.36 -8.53
N ARG A 391 -19.84 -6.99 -9.70
CA ARG A 391 -20.27 -8.37 -9.88
C ARG A 391 -19.11 -9.25 -10.33
N LEU A 392 -18.92 -10.33 -9.60
CA LEU A 392 -17.96 -11.38 -9.92
C LEU A 392 -18.60 -12.36 -10.90
N MET A 393 -18.03 -12.48 -12.10
CA MET A 393 -18.60 -13.29 -13.19
C MET A 393 -18.21 -14.77 -13.04
N ASN A 394 -16.94 -15.01 -12.69
CA ASN A 394 -16.37 -16.32 -12.43
C ASN A 394 -15.22 -16.19 -11.41
N LYS A 395 -14.41 -17.23 -11.18
CA LYS A 395 -13.29 -17.17 -10.21
C LYS A 395 -12.35 -15.99 -10.43
N ASN A 396 -12.22 -15.49 -11.69
CA ASN A 396 -11.16 -14.57 -12.07
C ASN A 396 -11.62 -13.44 -13.02
N SER A 397 -12.91 -13.12 -13.06
CA SER A 397 -13.45 -12.04 -13.88
C SER A 397 -14.49 -11.24 -13.13
N ARG A 398 -14.50 -9.94 -13.35
CA ARG A 398 -15.45 -9.03 -12.70
C ARG A 398 -15.84 -7.88 -13.62
N MET A 399 -16.99 -7.31 -13.37
CA MET A 399 -17.43 -6.05 -13.96
C MET A 399 -18.12 -5.20 -12.89
N GLY A 400 -18.17 -3.91 -13.10
CA GLY A 400 -18.79 -3.04 -12.13
C GLY A 400 -19.23 -1.71 -12.67
N LEU A 401 -20.02 -1.02 -11.84
CA LEU A 401 -20.53 0.32 -12.05
C LEU A 401 -19.99 1.22 -10.95
N PHE A 402 -19.64 2.43 -11.30
CA PHE A 402 -19.13 3.44 -10.39
C PHE A 402 -19.84 4.77 -10.61
N SER A 403 -20.07 5.48 -9.53
CA SER A 403 -20.51 6.87 -9.54
C SER A 403 -19.87 7.63 -8.38
N SER A 404 -19.38 8.82 -8.64
CA SER A 404 -19.02 9.78 -7.61
C SER A 404 -19.62 11.14 -7.90
N ASN A 405 -20.08 11.83 -6.84
CA ASN A 405 -20.76 13.12 -6.95
C ASN A 405 -20.23 14.04 -5.85
N ARG A 406 -19.96 15.28 -6.19
CA ARG A 406 -19.66 16.36 -5.22
C ARG A 406 -20.54 17.56 -5.54
N PHE A 407 -21.20 18.10 -4.53
CA PHE A 407 -22.04 19.28 -4.62
C PHE A 407 -21.48 20.35 -3.69
N TYR A 408 -21.11 21.49 -4.22
CA TYR A 408 -20.52 22.60 -3.47
C TYR A 408 -21.60 23.51 -2.88
N GLU A 409 -21.36 24.02 -1.68
CA GLU A 409 -22.38 24.80 -0.91
C GLU A 409 -22.87 26.03 -1.66
N LYS A 410 -21.98 26.78 -2.31
CA LYS A 410 -22.32 28.02 -3.04
C LYS A 410 -22.61 27.79 -4.53
N GLY A 411 -22.87 26.55 -4.92
CA GLY A 411 -23.13 26.16 -6.29
C GLY A 411 -21.96 25.49 -6.94
N GLY A 412 -22.22 24.86 -8.08
CA GLY A 412 -21.26 23.98 -8.75
C GLY A 412 -21.42 22.52 -8.32
N TYR A 413 -21.02 21.64 -9.18
CA TYR A 413 -21.05 20.19 -8.93
C TYR A 413 -20.06 19.45 -9.84
N GLY A 414 -19.57 18.31 -9.33
CA GLY A 414 -18.83 17.33 -10.12
C GLY A 414 -19.49 15.96 -10.05
N ASN A 415 -19.91 15.45 -11.19
CA ASN A 415 -20.52 14.13 -11.32
C ASN A 415 -19.69 13.27 -12.24
N LEU A 416 -19.31 12.08 -11.79
CA LEU A 416 -18.58 11.08 -12.55
C LEU A 416 -19.35 9.77 -12.53
N PHE A 417 -19.52 9.16 -13.71
CA PHE A 417 -20.16 7.86 -13.88
C PHE A 417 -19.27 6.97 -14.72
N GLY A 418 -19.29 5.67 -14.46
CA GLY A 418 -18.52 4.76 -15.29
C GLY A 418 -18.76 3.30 -15.04
N THR A 419 -18.11 2.52 -15.86
CA THR A 419 -18.06 1.07 -15.77
C THR A 419 -16.62 0.60 -15.96
N ASP A 420 -16.26 -0.45 -15.24
CA ASP A 420 -14.95 -1.06 -15.32
C ASP A 420 -15.05 -2.56 -15.17
N GLY A 421 -13.98 -3.22 -15.47
CA GLY A 421 -13.90 -4.64 -15.28
C GLY A 421 -12.62 -5.24 -15.81
N TRP A 422 -12.49 -6.54 -15.55
CA TRP A 422 -11.44 -7.36 -16.08
C TRP A 422 -11.94 -8.76 -16.36
N PHE A 423 -11.42 -9.35 -17.42
CA PHE A 423 -11.78 -10.68 -17.89
C PHE A 423 -10.53 -11.52 -18.06
N LEU A 424 -10.42 -12.59 -17.27
CA LEU A 424 -9.40 -13.61 -17.47
C LEU A 424 -9.96 -14.67 -18.44
N PHE A 425 -9.54 -14.62 -19.71
CA PHE A 425 -10.02 -15.53 -20.75
C PHE A 425 -9.11 -16.74 -21.00
N SER A 426 -7.94 -16.75 -20.36
CA SER A 426 -7.11 -17.94 -20.19
C SER A 426 -6.25 -17.81 -18.93
N LYS A 427 -5.56 -18.87 -18.50
CA LYS A 427 -4.64 -18.83 -17.34
C LYS A 427 -3.67 -17.64 -17.37
N ASN A 428 -3.26 -17.21 -18.56
CA ASN A 428 -2.18 -16.28 -18.77
C ASN A 428 -2.61 -14.91 -19.34
N TRP A 429 -3.86 -14.73 -19.73
CA TRP A 429 -4.31 -13.54 -20.43
C TRP A 429 -5.47 -12.86 -19.71
N ARG A 430 -5.34 -11.55 -19.46
CA ARG A 430 -6.36 -10.70 -18.88
C ARG A 430 -6.61 -9.46 -19.73
N PHE A 431 -7.86 -9.13 -19.93
CA PHE A 431 -8.31 -7.86 -20.48
C PHE A 431 -8.92 -7.03 -19.37
N THR A 432 -8.46 -5.78 -19.22
CA THR A 432 -8.97 -4.80 -18.26
C THR A 432 -9.52 -3.60 -19.01
N TYR A 433 -10.64 -3.04 -18.54
CA TYR A 433 -11.21 -1.82 -19.10
C TYR A 433 -11.74 -0.91 -17.99
N GLU A 434 -11.65 0.41 -18.22
CA GLU A 434 -12.31 1.47 -17.46
C GLU A 434 -12.88 2.48 -18.45
N LEU A 435 -14.15 2.84 -18.29
CA LEU A 435 -14.88 3.80 -19.10
C LEU A 435 -15.58 4.77 -18.16
N PHE A 436 -15.13 6.02 -18.13
CA PHE A 436 -15.71 7.07 -17.29
C PHE A 436 -16.15 8.27 -18.09
N PHE A 437 -17.18 8.93 -17.57
CA PHE A 437 -17.74 10.14 -18.15
C PHE A 437 -18.11 11.11 -17.02
N ASN A 438 -17.69 12.37 -17.13
CA ASN A 438 -18.00 13.41 -16.16
C ASN A 438 -18.88 14.52 -16.74
N ILE A 439 -19.70 15.10 -15.86
CA ILE A 439 -20.49 16.32 -16.09
C ILE A 439 -20.27 17.22 -14.89
N ASN A 440 -19.63 18.35 -15.11
CA ASN A 440 -19.23 19.25 -14.04
C ASN A 440 -19.71 20.68 -14.31
N GLU A 441 -19.95 21.40 -13.23
CA GLU A 441 -20.09 22.85 -13.17
C GLU A 441 -19.18 23.34 -12.06
N GLU A 442 -18.28 24.26 -12.34
CA GLU A 442 -17.34 24.79 -11.36
C GLU A 442 -18.06 25.58 -10.26
N PRO A 443 -17.58 25.56 -9.01
CA PRO A 443 -17.99 26.57 -8.04
C PRO A 443 -17.49 27.94 -8.49
N VAL A 444 -18.19 29.02 -8.12
CA VAL A 444 -17.68 30.38 -8.30
C VAL A 444 -16.87 30.76 -7.06
N ALA A 445 -15.55 30.72 -7.19
CA ALA A 445 -14.65 30.90 -6.05
C ALA A 445 -13.25 31.40 -6.46
N ASN A 446 -12.50 31.94 -5.52
CA ASN A 446 -11.13 32.40 -5.73
C ASN A 446 -10.09 31.47 -5.09
N TRP A 447 -10.30 30.16 -5.18
CA TRP A 447 -9.41 29.16 -4.57
C TRP A 447 -8.12 28.92 -5.35
N ILE A 448 -8.09 29.30 -6.63
CA ILE A 448 -6.95 29.15 -7.52
C ILE A 448 -6.55 30.53 -8.03
N GLU A 449 -5.34 30.97 -7.66
CA GLU A 449 -4.77 32.23 -8.10
C GLU A 449 -3.88 31.98 -9.34
N SER A 450 -4.49 31.84 -10.51
CA SER A 450 -3.80 31.72 -11.80
C SER A 450 -4.66 32.27 -12.91
N GLU A 451 -4.06 32.90 -13.89
CA GLU A 451 -4.72 33.39 -15.12
C GLU A 451 -4.54 32.45 -16.30
N ASP A 452 -3.98 31.26 -16.05
CA ASP A 452 -3.74 30.27 -17.09
C ASP A 452 -5.07 29.80 -17.73
N GLN A 453 -4.97 29.32 -18.95
CA GLN A 453 -6.08 28.70 -19.68
C GLN A 453 -5.70 27.27 -20.09
N ILE A 454 -6.66 26.37 -20.04
CA ILE A 454 -6.58 25.02 -20.53
C ILE A 454 -7.49 24.93 -21.74
N LEU A 455 -6.91 25.07 -22.96
CA LEU A 455 -7.62 25.22 -24.20
C LEU A 455 -8.57 26.44 -24.16
N ASP A 456 -9.88 26.20 -24.15
CA ASP A 456 -10.94 27.20 -24.11
C ASP A 456 -11.51 27.46 -22.71
N ARG A 457 -10.95 26.83 -21.67
CA ARG A 457 -11.40 26.92 -20.28
C ARG A 457 -10.38 27.65 -19.41
N SER A 458 -10.87 28.56 -18.56
CA SER A 458 -10.06 29.19 -17.53
C SER A 458 -9.73 28.22 -16.38
N VAL A 459 -8.60 28.39 -15.73
CA VAL A 459 -8.31 27.70 -14.44
C VAL A 459 -8.90 28.48 -13.25
N GLN A 460 -9.42 29.67 -13.46
CA GLN A 460 -10.19 30.40 -12.45
C GLN A 460 -11.57 29.78 -12.32
N LEU A 461 -12.02 29.57 -11.08
CA LEU A 461 -13.31 28.98 -10.79
C LEU A 461 -14.43 29.99 -10.99
N ASN A 462 -14.98 30.06 -12.20
CA ASN A 462 -15.94 31.08 -12.64
C ASN A 462 -17.34 30.53 -12.96
N GLY A 463 -17.60 29.23 -12.67
CA GLY A 463 -18.88 28.58 -12.89
C GLY A 463 -19.02 27.94 -14.28
N GLU A 464 -17.94 27.66 -14.98
CA GLU A 464 -17.97 27.01 -16.29
C GLU A 464 -18.55 25.59 -16.21
N ARG A 465 -19.30 25.21 -17.28
CA ARG A 465 -19.87 23.88 -17.43
C ARG A 465 -19.11 23.11 -18.49
N PHE A 466 -18.72 21.89 -18.15
CA PHE A 466 -17.97 21.05 -19.08
C PHE A 466 -18.28 19.57 -18.91
N LYS A 467 -17.91 18.80 -19.93
CA LYS A 467 -18.04 17.34 -19.97
C LYS A 467 -16.74 16.72 -20.43
N GLY A 468 -16.42 15.58 -19.89
CA GLY A 468 -15.20 14.85 -20.24
C GLY A 468 -15.38 13.35 -20.15
N SER A 469 -14.38 12.63 -20.64
CA SER A 469 -14.34 11.18 -20.63
C SER A 469 -12.95 10.64 -20.39
N ALA A 470 -12.88 9.45 -19.80
CA ALA A 470 -11.66 8.66 -19.67
C ALA A 470 -11.91 7.23 -20.14
N VAL A 471 -10.98 6.70 -20.90
CA VAL A 471 -10.95 5.32 -21.36
C VAL A 471 -9.59 4.71 -20.97
N TYR A 472 -9.60 3.57 -20.32
CA TYR A 472 -8.43 2.74 -20.12
C TYR A 472 -8.71 1.34 -20.58
N LEU A 473 -7.86 0.80 -21.46
CA LEU A 473 -7.92 -0.56 -21.96
C LEU A 473 -6.54 -1.19 -21.79
N GLN A 474 -6.48 -2.43 -21.29
CA GLN A 474 -5.22 -3.15 -21.18
C GLN A 474 -5.40 -4.62 -21.53
N LEU A 475 -4.54 -5.12 -22.38
CA LEU A 475 -4.35 -6.54 -22.61
C LEU A 475 -3.05 -6.98 -21.96
N TYR A 476 -3.14 -7.82 -20.93
CA TYR A 476 -2.01 -8.28 -20.13
C TYR A 476 -1.80 -9.78 -20.29
N ARG A 477 -0.54 -10.16 -20.46
CA ARG A 477 -0.08 -11.56 -20.51
C ARG A 477 0.97 -11.79 -19.43
N ASN A 478 0.80 -12.85 -18.63
CA ASN A 478 1.80 -13.31 -17.67
C ASN A 478 2.03 -14.81 -17.81
N THR A 479 3.28 -15.21 -18.00
CA THR A 479 3.71 -16.62 -18.11
C THR A 479 4.93 -16.83 -17.21
N ALA A 480 5.42 -18.06 -17.10
CA ALA A 480 6.63 -18.37 -16.32
C ALA A 480 7.82 -17.45 -16.68
N HIS A 481 7.98 -17.13 -17.98
CA HIS A 481 9.15 -16.39 -18.46
C HIS A 481 8.86 -15.04 -19.10
N TRP A 482 7.59 -14.69 -19.36
CA TRP A 482 7.27 -13.45 -20.06
C TRP A 482 6.13 -12.70 -19.39
N LYS A 483 6.38 -11.44 -19.03
CA LYS A 483 5.37 -10.46 -18.70
C LYS A 483 5.23 -9.47 -19.84
N SER A 484 4.03 -9.26 -20.34
CA SER A 484 3.76 -8.31 -21.42
C SER A 484 2.42 -7.65 -21.23
N TYR A 485 2.33 -6.37 -21.51
CA TYR A 485 1.03 -5.74 -21.70
C TYR A 485 1.06 -4.69 -22.80
N PHE A 486 -0.08 -4.53 -23.43
CA PHE A 486 -0.41 -3.38 -24.25
C PHE A 486 -1.56 -2.64 -23.60
N SER A 487 -1.42 -1.33 -23.40
CA SER A 487 -2.48 -0.50 -22.85
C SER A 487 -2.72 0.75 -23.68
N LEU A 488 -4.00 1.17 -23.71
CA LEU A 488 -4.45 2.44 -24.26
C LEU A 488 -5.11 3.22 -23.15
N ARG A 489 -4.72 4.49 -23.00
CA ARG A 489 -5.34 5.44 -22.08
C ARG A 489 -5.71 6.69 -22.86
N ASP A 490 -6.97 7.08 -22.77
CA ASP A 490 -7.53 8.25 -23.43
C ASP A 490 -8.19 9.11 -22.35
N LEU A 491 -7.67 10.30 -22.11
CA LEU A 491 -8.20 11.29 -21.17
C LEU A 491 -8.56 12.54 -21.95
N SER A 492 -9.85 12.82 -22.12
CA SER A 492 -10.31 14.00 -22.85
C SER A 492 -9.83 15.31 -22.17
N PRO A 493 -9.81 16.45 -22.90
CA PRO A 493 -9.34 17.72 -22.35
C PRO A 493 -10.07 18.18 -21.08
N ASN A 494 -11.34 17.81 -20.95
CA ASN A 494 -12.20 18.19 -19.85
C ASN A 494 -12.50 17.01 -18.90
N TYR A 495 -11.69 15.93 -18.95
CA TYR A 495 -11.83 14.88 -17.95
C TYR A 495 -11.39 15.37 -16.58
N GLN A 496 -12.32 15.31 -15.63
CA GLN A 496 -12.12 15.73 -14.25
C GLN A 496 -12.94 14.86 -13.31
N ALA A 497 -12.34 14.45 -12.22
CA ALA A 497 -12.99 13.68 -11.15
C ALA A 497 -12.85 14.46 -9.82
N ASP A 498 -13.91 15.14 -9.40
CA ASP A 498 -13.88 16.00 -8.20
C ASP A 498 -13.70 15.22 -6.88
N VAL A 499 -13.96 13.90 -6.92
CA VAL A 499 -13.68 12.96 -5.81
C VAL A 499 -12.53 12.02 -6.16
N GLY A 500 -11.74 12.36 -7.18
CA GLY A 500 -10.61 11.60 -7.69
C GLY A 500 -9.29 12.33 -7.57
N PHE A 501 -8.28 11.82 -8.29
CA PHE A 501 -6.97 12.45 -8.43
C PHE A 501 -6.51 12.33 -9.89
N VAL A 502 -6.68 13.43 -10.62
CA VAL A 502 -6.32 13.53 -12.04
C VAL A 502 -5.39 14.72 -12.21
N VAL A 503 -4.12 14.47 -12.47
CA VAL A 503 -3.09 15.52 -12.57
C VAL A 503 -2.84 16.00 -13.99
N LYS A 504 -3.17 15.19 -14.99
CA LYS A 504 -3.01 15.51 -16.42
C LYS A 504 -4.17 14.97 -17.23
N ASN A 505 -4.64 15.75 -18.19
CA ASN A 505 -5.66 15.35 -19.17
C ASN A 505 -5.23 15.75 -20.61
N ASN A 506 -6.14 15.81 -21.56
CA ASN A 506 -5.88 16.10 -22.97
C ASN A 506 -4.84 15.15 -23.59
N ARG A 507 -4.95 13.83 -23.32
CA ARG A 507 -3.93 12.87 -23.71
C ARG A 507 -4.47 11.53 -24.16
N ARG A 508 -3.81 10.98 -25.19
CA ARG A 508 -4.00 9.62 -25.71
C ARG A 508 -2.68 8.89 -25.64
N TRP A 509 -2.59 7.90 -24.76
CA TRP A 509 -1.41 7.09 -24.56
C TRP A 509 -1.56 5.70 -25.11
N ALA A 510 -0.53 5.21 -25.80
CA ALA A 510 -0.31 3.79 -26.04
C ALA A 510 0.97 3.36 -25.35
N THR A 511 0.89 2.31 -24.55
CA THR A 511 2.05 1.72 -23.83
C THR A 511 2.22 0.27 -24.25
N LEU A 512 3.44 -0.11 -24.59
CA LEU A 512 3.89 -1.49 -24.78
C LEU A 512 4.94 -1.82 -23.71
N TYR A 513 4.70 -2.87 -22.93
CA TYR A 513 5.64 -3.40 -21.95
C TYR A 513 5.94 -4.86 -22.29
N HIS A 514 7.23 -5.22 -22.34
CA HIS A 514 7.66 -6.57 -22.65
C HIS A 514 8.94 -6.93 -21.91
N VAL A 515 8.84 -7.88 -20.96
CA VAL A 515 9.93 -8.25 -20.05
C VAL A 515 10.06 -9.76 -19.99
N TYR A 516 11.28 -10.25 -20.15
CA TYR A 516 11.68 -11.61 -19.82
C TYR A 516 11.95 -11.71 -18.33
N GLN A 517 11.50 -12.79 -17.68
CA GLN A 517 11.75 -13.09 -16.27
C GLN A 517 12.17 -14.54 -16.09
N ASN A 518 13.02 -14.80 -15.10
CA ASN A 518 13.43 -16.15 -14.75
C ASN A 518 13.71 -16.30 -13.25
N PHE A 519 13.48 -17.51 -12.74
CA PHE A 519 13.69 -17.91 -11.35
C PHE A 519 14.70 -19.08 -11.35
N PRO A 520 16.03 -18.81 -11.30
CA PRO A 520 17.04 -19.86 -11.50
C PRO A 520 17.15 -20.88 -10.36
N ASN A 521 16.45 -20.73 -9.25
CA ASN A 521 16.51 -21.62 -8.07
C ASN A 521 17.95 -21.84 -7.55
N LYS A 522 18.74 -20.79 -7.59
CA LYS A 522 20.14 -20.77 -7.10
C LYS A 522 20.24 -19.86 -5.90
N GLU A 523 21.01 -20.25 -4.90
CA GLU A 523 21.20 -19.44 -3.69
C GLU A 523 21.64 -18.01 -3.99
N GLY A 524 22.52 -17.80 -4.97
CA GLY A 524 23.09 -16.50 -5.31
C GLY A 524 22.25 -15.62 -6.23
N LEU A 525 21.32 -16.19 -6.97
CA LEU A 525 20.44 -15.47 -7.91
C LEU A 525 19.07 -16.13 -7.89
N GLN A 526 18.12 -15.50 -7.21
CA GLN A 526 16.78 -16.03 -7.02
C GLN A 526 15.82 -15.63 -8.14
N PHE A 527 16.04 -14.43 -8.69
CA PHE A 527 15.23 -13.86 -9.75
C PHE A 527 16.04 -12.90 -10.60
N PHE A 528 15.78 -12.88 -11.89
CA PHE A 528 16.19 -11.79 -12.76
C PHE A 528 15.13 -11.53 -13.83
N SER A 529 15.06 -10.28 -14.25
CA SER A 529 14.27 -9.89 -15.41
C SER A 529 14.96 -8.78 -16.19
N PHE A 530 14.67 -8.71 -17.48
CA PHE A 530 15.10 -7.61 -18.34
C PHE A 530 14.10 -7.42 -19.47
N GLY A 531 13.97 -6.18 -19.92
CA GLY A 531 13.04 -5.85 -20.99
C GLY A 531 12.91 -4.38 -21.26
N THR A 532 11.80 -4.01 -21.85
CA THR A 532 11.55 -2.65 -22.29
C THR A 532 10.10 -2.24 -22.09
N LYS A 533 9.89 -0.94 -21.92
CA LYS A 533 8.60 -0.27 -22.00
C LYS A 533 8.71 0.84 -23.03
N ALA A 534 7.74 0.98 -23.91
CA ALA A 534 7.65 2.05 -24.89
C ALA A 534 6.31 2.77 -24.75
N ASP A 535 6.38 4.09 -24.72
CA ASP A 535 5.21 4.97 -24.61
C ASP A 535 5.11 5.89 -25.83
N LEU A 536 3.91 6.04 -26.35
CA LEU A 536 3.54 6.99 -27.39
C LEU A 536 2.36 7.82 -26.91
N ASN A 537 2.50 9.14 -26.92
CA ASN A 537 1.51 10.06 -26.36
C ASN A 537 1.19 11.20 -27.32
N TYR A 538 -0.12 11.39 -27.59
CA TYR A 538 -0.68 12.47 -28.39
C TYR A 538 -1.70 13.27 -27.58
N THR A 539 -1.92 14.52 -27.97
CA THR A 539 -3.05 15.33 -27.52
C THR A 539 -4.31 14.99 -28.34
N TYR A 540 -5.48 15.51 -27.91
CA TYR A 540 -6.72 15.42 -28.70
C TYR A 540 -6.70 16.25 -29.99
N GLN A 541 -5.78 17.22 -30.09
CA GLN A 541 -5.54 18.01 -31.29
C GLN A 541 -4.53 17.34 -32.24
N ASP A 542 -4.23 16.04 -31.99
CA ASP A 542 -3.29 15.21 -32.75
C ASP A 542 -1.83 15.71 -32.73
N TYR A 543 -1.44 16.53 -31.74
CA TYR A 543 -0.05 16.89 -31.52
C TYR A 543 0.69 15.78 -30.79
N LEU A 544 1.86 15.42 -31.28
CA LEU A 544 2.76 14.49 -30.61
C LEU A 544 3.29 15.13 -29.32
N LYS A 545 3.01 14.50 -28.19
CA LYS A 545 3.43 14.96 -26.84
C LYS A 545 4.69 14.29 -26.36
N ALA A 546 4.82 12.97 -26.55
CA ALA A 546 6.00 12.24 -26.12
C ALA A 546 6.17 10.92 -26.89
N ILE A 547 7.41 10.55 -27.07
CA ILE A 547 7.85 9.19 -27.39
C ILE A 547 8.94 8.85 -26.39
N SER A 548 8.76 7.82 -25.58
CA SER A 548 9.77 7.33 -24.68
C SER A 548 10.00 5.82 -24.81
N VAL A 549 11.20 5.39 -24.47
CA VAL A 549 11.58 3.98 -24.40
C VAL A 549 12.42 3.77 -23.15
N ASP A 550 11.98 2.88 -22.28
CA ASP A 550 12.66 2.52 -21.06
C ASP A 550 13.33 1.15 -21.22
N GLY A 551 14.59 1.04 -20.80
CA GLY A 551 15.28 -0.23 -20.61
C GLY A 551 15.19 -0.61 -19.14
N ILE A 552 14.77 -1.84 -18.84
CA ILE A 552 14.47 -2.29 -17.46
C ILE A 552 15.27 -3.54 -17.14
N ILE A 553 15.94 -3.55 -15.99
CA ILE A 553 16.64 -4.72 -15.42
C ILE A 553 16.26 -4.85 -13.95
N SER A 554 15.94 -6.07 -13.52
CA SER A 554 15.63 -6.36 -12.12
C SER A 554 16.34 -7.64 -11.69
N LEU A 555 16.94 -7.61 -10.51
CA LEU A 555 17.68 -8.73 -9.93
C LEU A 555 17.27 -8.92 -8.46
N SER A 556 17.11 -10.18 -8.04
CA SER A 556 17.04 -10.55 -6.62
C SER A 556 18.15 -11.54 -6.30
N THR A 557 19.00 -11.20 -5.34
CA THR A 557 20.26 -11.88 -5.08
C THR A 557 20.51 -12.04 -3.57
N TYR A 558 21.73 -12.39 -3.16
CA TYR A 558 22.15 -12.55 -1.77
C TYR A 558 21.75 -11.38 -0.87
N PHE A 559 21.71 -11.63 0.43
CA PHE A 559 21.41 -10.62 1.46
C PHE A 559 20.00 -10.00 1.34
N ASN A 560 19.05 -10.79 0.81
CA ASN A 560 17.71 -10.29 0.52
C ASN A 560 17.79 -8.95 -0.23
N THR A 561 18.60 -8.92 -1.28
CA THR A 561 18.90 -7.73 -2.06
C THR A 561 18.15 -7.73 -3.36
N VAL A 562 17.34 -6.70 -3.58
CA VAL A 562 16.66 -6.41 -4.84
C VAL A 562 17.30 -5.19 -5.47
N ILE A 563 17.69 -5.31 -6.74
CA ILE A 563 18.27 -4.25 -7.55
C ILE A 563 17.37 -4.05 -8.76
N ASN A 564 16.84 -2.84 -8.91
CA ASN A 564 16.12 -2.44 -10.11
C ASN A 564 16.89 -1.29 -10.77
N TYR A 565 17.16 -1.43 -12.06
CA TYR A 565 17.76 -0.41 -12.88
C TYR A 565 16.84 -0.11 -14.06
N THR A 566 16.54 1.17 -14.24
CA THR A 566 15.77 1.66 -15.38
C THR A 566 16.56 2.77 -16.09
N TYR A 567 16.66 2.68 -17.40
CA TYR A 567 17.09 3.79 -18.23
C TYR A 567 15.86 4.31 -18.98
N ASP A 568 15.40 5.50 -18.60
CA ASP A 568 14.27 6.21 -19.20
C ASP A 568 14.82 7.17 -20.26
N TRP A 569 14.37 6.99 -21.51
CA TRP A 569 14.80 7.78 -22.64
C TRP A 569 13.63 8.42 -23.36
N ASP A 570 13.39 9.71 -23.07
CA ASP A 570 12.50 10.57 -23.86
C ASP A 570 13.18 10.89 -25.23
N ILE A 571 12.83 10.14 -26.25
CA ILE A 571 13.26 10.40 -27.64
C ILE A 571 12.77 11.75 -28.08
N PHE A 572 11.50 12.03 -27.73
CA PHE A 572 10.82 13.28 -27.98
C PHE A 572 9.87 13.60 -26.80
N LYS A 573 9.84 14.86 -26.40
CA LYS A 573 8.94 15.39 -25.38
C LYS A 573 8.54 16.82 -25.73
N ASN A 574 7.26 17.11 -25.74
CA ASN A 574 6.73 18.47 -25.80
C ASN A 574 6.25 18.87 -24.41
N PHE A 575 6.66 20.02 -23.94
CA PHE A 575 6.24 20.58 -22.66
C PHE A 575 6.07 22.10 -22.82
N LEU A 576 4.92 22.64 -22.44
CA LEU A 576 4.53 24.05 -22.63
C LEU A 576 4.77 24.54 -24.07
N GLY A 577 4.40 23.72 -25.05
CA GLY A 577 4.53 24.03 -26.47
C GLY A 577 5.96 23.96 -27.03
N ARG A 578 6.97 23.61 -26.21
CA ARG A 578 8.37 23.48 -26.60
C ARG A 578 8.75 22.03 -26.80
N ASN A 579 9.59 21.79 -27.81
CA ASN A 579 10.05 20.43 -28.16
C ASN A 579 11.43 20.15 -27.62
N TYR A 580 11.57 19.06 -26.90
CA TYR A 580 12.83 18.54 -26.36
C TYR A 580 13.11 17.17 -26.96
N ARG A 581 14.39 16.84 -27.13
CA ARG A 581 14.81 15.57 -27.72
C ARG A 581 15.98 14.99 -26.93
N ASN A 582 16.03 13.65 -26.89
CA ASN A 582 17.12 12.89 -26.29
C ASN A 582 17.35 13.29 -24.81
N VAL A 583 16.29 13.40 -24.07
CA VAL A 583 16.32 13.58 -22.62
C VAL A 583 16.31 12.19 -22.00
N GLY A 584 17.40 11.80 -21.35
CA GLY A 584 17.51 10.45 -20.80
C GLY A 584 18.15 10.45 -19.43
N LYS A 585 17.59 9.65 -18.54
CA LYS A 585 18.06 9.47 -17.18
C LYS A 585 18.05 8.01 -16.75
N SER A 586 18.99 7.68 -15.89
CA SER A 586 19.11 6.39 -15.22
C SER A 586 18.51 6.48 -13.84
N GLU A 587 17.78 5.45 -13.44
CA GLU A 587 17.32 5.24 -12.07
C GLU A 587 17.84 3.88 -11.57
N LEU A 588 18.44 3.90 -10.40
CA LEU A 588 18.90 2.72 -9.68
C LEU A 588 18.18 2.66 -8.32
N LEU A 589 17.42 1.60 -8.11
CA LEU A 589 16.80 1.25 -6.83
C LEU A 589 17.54 0.04 -6.26
N LEU A 590 17.96 0.13 -5.01
CA LEU A 590 18.53 -0.97 -4.25
C LEU A 590 17.85 -1.07 -2.90
N ASP A 591 17.28 -2.24 -2.64
CA ASP A 591 16.73 -2.60 -1.34
C ASP A 591 17.46 -3.84 -0.85
N SER A 592 18.09 -3.76 0.32
CA SER A 592 18.96 -4.81 0.84
C SER A 592 18.82 -4.94 2.34
N ASN A 593 18.78 -6.19 2.81
CA ASN A 593 18.75 -6.53 4.22
C ASN A 593 19.90 -7.50 4.53
N PRO A 594 21.18 -7.03 4.52
CA PRO A 594 22.34 -7.90 4.60
C PRO A 594 22.49 -8.61 5.96
N SER A 595 21.90 -8.07 7.01
CA SER A 595 21.89 -8.69 8.34
C SER A 595 20.62 -8.32 9.11
N GLU A 596 20.41 -8.91 10.27
CA GLU A 596 19.34 -8.54 11.19
C GLU A 596 19.46 -7.09 11.70
N SER A 597 20.69 -6.58 11.76
CA SER A 597 20.99 -5.27 12.32
C SER A 597 21.06 -4.17 11.29
N ILE A 598 21.11 -4.48 9.98
CA ILE A 598 21.33 -3.50 8.91
C ILE A 598 20.33 -3.71 7.79
N SER A 599 19.65 -2.65 7.42
CA SER A 599 18.88 -2.54 6.17
C SER A 599 19.37 -1.35 5.36
N ILE A 600 19.27 -1.40 4.04
CA ILE A 600 19.69 -0.34 3.13
C ILE A 600 18.61 -0.14 2.08
N ASN A 601 18.11 1.09 1.99
CA ASN A 601 17.27 1.52 0.88
C ASN A 601 17.98 2.67 0.16
N LEU A 602 18.25 2.50 -1.12
CA LEU A 602 18.92 3.47 -1.97
C LEU A 602 18.11 3.66 -3.25
N MET A 603 17.80 4.91 -3.58
CA MET A 603 17.33 5.33 -4.89
C MET A 603 18.26 6.41 -5.42
N MET A 604 18.77 6.25 -6.62
CA MET A 604 19.64 7.21 -7.26
C MET A 604 19.18 7.44 -8.70
N THR A 605 19.00 8.72 -9.04
CA THR A 605 18.66 9.14 -10.39
C THR A 605 19.76 10.04 -10.93
N PHE A 606 20.19 9.83 -12.15
CA PHE A 606 21.19 10.66 -12.81
C PHE A 606 21.00 10.69 -14.33
N GLY A 607 21.25 11.84 -14.92
CA GLY A 607 21.10 12.01 -16.36
C GLY A 607 20.70 13.42 -16.75
N LYS A 608 19.73 13.52 -17.64
CA LYS A 608 19.17 14.80 -18.09
C LYS A 608 17.68 14.85 -17.70
N ASP A 609 17.22 16.01 -17.24
CA ASP A 609 15.81 16.28 -17.00
C ASP A 609 15.48 17.75 -17.32
N LEU A 610 14.20 18.09 -17.35
CA LEU A 610 13.73 19.45 -17.58
C LEU A 610 13.61 20.21 -16.26
N ALA A 611 13.94 21.50 -16.29
CA ALA A 611 13.65 22.46 -15.23
C ALA A 611 12.18 22.92 -15.37
N TYR A 612 11.24 22.10 -14.87
CA TYR A 612 9.79 22.28 -15.09
C TYR A 612 9.21 23.56 -14.48
N ASN A 613 9.85 24.10 -13.44
CA ASN A 613 9.37 25.27 -12.71
C ASN A 613 9.93 26.59 -13.23
N GLU A 614 10.84 26.56 -14.22
CA GLU A 614 11.30 27.76 -14.90
C GLU A 614 10.20 28.29 -15.86
N GLU A 615 10.18 29.62 -16.07
CA GLU A 615 9.27 30.23 -17.06
C GLU A 615 9.52 29.67 -18.46
N VAL A 616 10.80 29.45 -18.75
CA VAL A 616 11.28 28.79 -19.97
C VAL A 616 11.98 27.51 -19.57
N PRO A 617 11.31 26.37 -19.56
CA PRO A 617 11.94 25.10 -19.21
C PRO A 617 13.13 24.77 -20.10
N GLU A 618 14.23 24.37 -19.49
CA GLU A 618 15.48 23.99 -20.17
C GLU A 618 15.93 22.61 -19.72
N ILE A 619 16.74 21.94 -20.56
CA ILE A 619 17.34 20.65 -20.20
C ILE A 619 18.51 20.92 -19.24
N GLY A 620 18.47 20.31 -18.08
CA GLY A 620 19.55 20.30 -17.11
C GLY A 620 20.19 18.93 -16.91
N ARG A 621 21.32 18.90 -16.21
CA ARG A 621 21.92 17.68 -15.67
C ARG A 621 21.32 17.42 -14.32
N ASP A 622 20.54 16.37 -14.21
CA ASP A 622 19.93 15.91 -12.97
C ASP A 622 20.84 14.95 -12.22
N PHE A 623 20.84 15.08 -10.90
CA PHE A 623 21.34 14.08 -9.97
C PHE A 623 20.49 14.12 -8.69
N SER A 624 19.86 13.01 -8.36
CA SER A 624 19.05 12.85 -7.16
C SER A 624 19.46 11.57 -6.42
N LEU A 625 19.51 11.65 -5.10
CA LEU A 625 19.87 10.56 -4.21
C LEU A 625 18.90 10.50 -3.05
N PHE A 626 18.31 9.34 -2.83
CA PHE A 626 17.68 8.98 -1.56
C PHE A 626 18.43 7.79 -0.97
N PHE A 627 18.98 7.96 0.21
CA PHE A 627 19.70 6.93 0.93
C PHE A 627 19.17 6.85 2.36
N MET A 628 18.70 5.66 2.74
CA MET A 628 18.12 5.41 4.05
C MET A 628 18.63 4.07 4.59
N PRO A 629 19.77 4.04 5.28
CA PRO A 629 20.18 2.89 6.06
C PRO A 629 19.33 2.79 7.34
N GLY A 630 19.03 1.56 7.74
CA GLY A 630 18.40 1.25 9.01
C GLY A 630 19.35 0.44 9.90
N PHE A 631 19.44 0.80 11.17
CA PHE A 631 20.28 0.11 12.15
C PHE A 631 19.42 -0.38 13.30
N GLN A 632 19.28 -1.70 13.43
CA GLN A 632 18.67 -2.34 14.59
C GLN A 632 19.76 -2.62 15.63
N LEU A 633 19.91 -1.74 16.64
CA LEU A 633 20.98 -1.85 17.64
C LEU A 633 20.75 -2.98 18.64
N ASN A 634 19.49 -3.28 18.90
CA ASN A 634 19.03 -4.45 19.66
C ASN A 634 17.57 -4.71 19.26
N ASN A 635 16.92 -5.72 19.84
CA ASN A 635 15.55 -6.10 19.51
C ASN A 635 14.48 -5.00 19.77
N LYS A 636 14.84 -3.86 20.41
CA LYS A 636 13.92 -2.76 20.76
C LYS A 636 14.31 -1.39 20.18
N LEU A 637 15.59 -1.16 19.85
CA LEU A 637 16.09 0.14 19.45
C LEU A 637 16.48 0.15 17.98
N LYS A 638 15.79 0.98 17.18
CA LYS A 638 16.06 1.20 15.77
C LYS A 638 16.45 2.65 15.50
N LEU A 639 17.51 2.83 14.73
CA LEU A 639 17.94 4.11 14.16
C LEU A 639 17.71 4.07 12.65
N SER A 640 17.15 5.15 12.08
CA SER A 640 16.89 5.26 10.63
C SER A 640 17.29 6.67 10.17
N PRO A 641 18.58 6.93 9.93
CA PRO A 641 18.99 8.13 9.23
C PRO A 641 18.56 8.06 7.77
N SER A 642 18.28 9.22 7.16
CA SER A 642 18.07 9.30 5.71
C SER A 642 18.55 10.63 5.17
N ILE A 643 18.96 10.62 3.91
CA ILE A 643 19.27 11.80 3.13
C ILE A 643 18.53 11.73 1.79
N ARG A 644 17.87 12.83 1.44
CA ARG A 644 17.32 13.08 0.12
C ARG A 644 18.05 14.29 -0.45
N TYR A 645 18.86 14.08 -1.45
CA TYR A 645 19.62 15.12 -2.14
C TYR A 645 19.07 15.27 -3.56
N ALA A 646 18.92 16.50 -4.04
CA ALA A 646 18.53 16.75 -5.43
C ALA A 646 19.27 17.98 -5.96
N ARG A 647 19.72 17.87 -7.20
CA ARG A 647 20.39 18.95 -7.93
C ARG A 647 20.04 18.88 -9.41
N LEU A 648 19.63 20.01 -9.96
CA LEU A 648 19.50 20.22 -11.40
C LEU A 648 20.37 21.38 -11.84
N THR A 649 21.27 21.15 -12.78
CA THR A 649 22.28 22.13 -13.24
C THR A 649 22.09 22.40 -14.73
N ASN A 650 22.03 23.65 -15.14
CA ASN A 650 22.00 24.05 -16.55
C ASN A 650 23.19 23.47 -17.30
N LEU A 651 22.99 22.94 -18.49
CA LEU A 651 24.05 22.28 -19.26
C LEU A 651 25.12 23.24 -19.77
N GLU A 652 24.74 24.47 -20.11
CA GLU A 652 25.62 25.47 -20.72
C GLU A 652 26.25 26.36 -19.66
N THR A 653 25.42 27.05 -18.88
CA THR A 653 25.87 28.07 -17.88
C THR A 653 26.44 27.44 -16.62
N LYS A 654 26.21 26.15 -16.37
CA LYS A 654 26.59 25.43 -15.13
C LYS A 654 25.93 25.96 -13.86
N LYS A 655 24.99 26.89 -13.99
CA LYS A 655 24.20 27.39 -12.85
C LYS A 655 23.21 26.34 -12.38
N ASN A 656 23.06 26.20 -11.08
CA ASN A 656 22.03 25.33 -10.52
C ASN A 656 20.66 25.99 -10.61
N TYR A 657 19.67 25.28 -11.12
CA TYR A 657 18.24 25.60 -10.97
C TYR A 657 17.84 25.36 -9.50
N TYR A 658 18.26 24.23 -8.95
CA TYR A 658 18.19 23.92 -7.53
C TYR A 658 19.35 23.02 -7.11
N ASN A 659 19.69 23.08 -5.82
CA ASN A 659 20.70 22.23 -5.20
C ASN A 659 20.46 22.22 -3.69
N GLY A 660 20.09 21.07 -3.14
CA GLY A 660 19.82 20.98 -1.72
C GLY A 660 19.58 19.56 -1.25
N ALA A 661 19.41 19.43 0.05
CA ALA A 661 19.18 18.16 0.72
C ALA A 661 18.15 18.28 1.84
N ILE A 662 17.44 17.17 2.08
CA ILE A 662 16.65 16.94 3.28
C ILE A 662 17.32 15.80 4.03
N THR A 663 17.88 16.11 5.21
CA THR A 663 18.48 15.11 6.10
C THR A 663 17.53 14.83 7.23
N ARG A 664 17.22 13.55 7.50
CA ARG A 664 16.31 13.12 8.55
C ARG A 664 16.97 12.05 9.41
N PHE A 665 16.79 12.14 10.70
CA PHE A 665 17.24 11.16 11.67
C PHE A 665 16.03 10.73 12.50
N SER A 666 15.72 9.43 12.47
CA SER A 666 14.63 8.85 13.24
C SER A 666 15.18 7.83 14.23
N VAL A 667 14.80 7.98 15.48
CA VAL A 667 15.07 7.02 16.57
C VAL A 667 13.74 6.47 17.04
N ARG A 668 13.61 5.14 17.11
CA ARG A 668 12.44 4.47 17.69
C ARG A 668 12.90 3.49 18.76
N TYR A 669 12.31 3.61 19.94
CA TYR A 669 12.46 2.65 21.02
C TYR A 669 11.12 1.95 21.25
N GLN A 670 11.10 0.64 21.06
CA GLN A 670 9.93 -0.21 21.24
C GLN A 670 10.01 -0.87 22.62
N PHE A 671 9.18 -0.44 23.56
CA PHE A 671 9.14 -1.01 24.91
C PHE A 671 8.57 -2.44 24.92
N ASN A 672 7.44 -2.60 24.21
CA ASN A 672 6.76 -3.86 23.92
C ASN A 672 5.92 -3.70 22.63
N ASN A 673 5.17 -4.70 22.22
CA ASN A 673 4.39 -4.68 20.96
C ASN A 673 3.34 -3.56 20.88
N PHE A 674 3.00 -2.93 22.00
CA PHE A 674 1.92 -1.93 22.08
C PHE A 674 2.40 -0.52 22.41
N PHE A 675 3.62 -0.38 22.93
CA PHE A 675 4.12 0.89 23.45
C PHE A 675 5.50 1.24 22.89
N ASN A 676 5.60 2.42 22.28
CA ASN A 676 6.84 2.91 21.70
C ASN A 676 7.03 4.43 21.92
N ALA A 677 8.28 4.85 21.83
CA ALA A 677 8.67 6.26 21.74
C ALA A 677 9.48 6.48 20.47
N ARG A 678 9.21 7.61 19.80
CA ARG A 678 9.89 8.00 18.56
C ARG A 678 10.34 9.45 18.62
N LEU A 679 11.54 9.70 18.12
CA LEU A 679 12.07 11.04 17.88
C LEU A 679 12.45 11.15 16.42
N ILE A 680 11.94 12.20 15.76
CA ILE A 680 12.31 12.58 14.42
C ILE A 680 13.01 13.94 14.49
N SER A 681 14.13 14.07 13.79
CA SER A 681 14.84 15.32 13.56
C SER A 681 15.11 15.43 12.05
N GLU A 682 14.79 16.56 11.46
CA GLU A 682 14.93 16.79 10.01
C GLU A 682 15.48 18.20 9.75
N TYR A 683 16.41 18.29 8.81
CA TYR A 683 16.88 19.57 8.28
C TYR A 683 16.70 19.62 6.77
N ASN A 684 16.01 20.66 6.30
CA ASN A 684 15.73 20.91 4.89
C ASN A 684 16.50 22.14 4.42
N THR A 685 17.52 21.91 3.57
CA THR A 685 18.36 23.02 3.05
C THR A 685 17.65 23.86 1.98
N PHE A 686 16.57 23.37 1.34
CA PHE A 686 15.82 24.16 0.36
C PHE A 686 15.00 25.27 1.02
N THR A 687 14.50 25.01 2.23
CA THR A 687 13.68 25.95 3.02
C THR A 687 14.41 26.50 4.23
N GLU A 688 15.66 26.04 4.47
CA GLU A 688 16.50 26.40 5.61
C GLU A 688 15.80 26.15 6.97
N ARG A 689 15.01 25.07 7.05
CA ARG A 689 14.21 24.72 8.22
C ARG A 689 14.74 23.50 8.92
N PHE A 690 14.74 23.57 10.25
CA PHE A 690 14.95 22.45 11.13
C PHE A 690 13.64 22.08 11.81
N PHE A 691 13.32 20.79 11.78
CA PHE A 691 12.10 20.20 12.36
C PHE A 691 12.49 19.15 13.39
N ILE A 692 11.80 19.12 14.53
CA ILE A 692 11.93 18.07 15.55
C ILE A 692 10.55 17.64 16.03
N GLN A 693 10.34 16.32 16.17
CA GLN A 693 9.08 15.72 16.61
C GLN A 693 9.33 14.54 17.55
N PRO A 694 9.22 14.73 18.86
CA PRO A 694 9.05 13.63 19.82
C PRO A 694 7.60 13.13 19.81
N LEU A 695 7.41 11.81 19.93
CA LEU A 695 6.11 11.15 20.00
C LEU A 695 6.19 9.94 20.90
N ILE A 696 5.19 9.78 21.76
CA ILE A 696 4.91 8.57 22.53
C ILE A 696 3.59 8.00 22.00
N GLN A 697 3.59 6.69 21.76
CA GLN A 697 2.46 5.97 21.19
C GLN A 697 2.15 4.71 22.00
N TRP A 698 0.86 4.49 22.27
CA TRP A 698 0.33 3.26 22.83
C TRP A 698 -0.89 2.80 22.04
N ASN A 699 -0.83 1.57 21.47
CA ASN A 699 -1.89 0.98 20.68
C ASN A 699 -2.01 -0.52 20.94
N PRO A 700 -2.80 -0.94 21.95
CA PRO A 700 -2.97 -2.33 22.32
C PRO A 700 -3.76 -3.16 21.30
N ASN A 701 -4.56 -2.54 20.46
CA ASN A 701 -5.28 -3.14 19.34
C ASN A 701 -5.41 -2.13 18.19
N PRO A 702 -5.85 -2.54 16.98
CA PRO A 702 -5.87 -1.66 15.80
C PRO A 702 -6.66 -0.36 15.97
N SER A 703 -7.67 -0.38 16.82
CA SER A 703 -8.64 0.72 16.96
C SER A 703 -8.46 1.56 18.24
N THR A 704 -7.72 1.06 19.25
CA THR A 704 -7.41 1.81 20.47
C THR A 704 -6.03 2.43 20.34
N VAL A 705 -5.97 3.75 20.40
CA VAL A 705 -4.70 4.48 20.25
C VAL A 705 -4.60 5.63 21.23
N PHE A 706 -3.42 5.83 21.80
CA PHE A 706 -3.06 7.00 22.55
C PHE A 706 -1.77 7.59 21.98
N TYR A 707 -1.79 8.87 21.67
CA TYR A 707 -0.64 9.63 21.21
C TYR A 707 -0.44 10.86 22.07
N ILE A 708 0.79 11.13 22.45
CA ILE A 708 1.22 12.41 23.01
C ILE A 708 2.53 12.81 22.37
N GLY A 709 2.62 14.05 21.94
CA GLY A 709 3.80 14.52 21.26
C GLY A 709 3.78 16.03 21.00
N GLY A 710 4.77 16.45 20.26
CA GLY A 710 4.87 17.81 19.79
C GLY A 710 5.72 17.89 18.54
N ASN A 711 5.66 19.03 17.89
CA ASN A 711 6.60 19.37 16.83
C ASN A 711 7.11 20.80 17.01
N GLN A 712 8.29 21.06 16.51
CA GLN A 712 8.90 22.37 16.48
C GLN A 712 9.57 22.59 15.14
N ASN A 713 9.23 23.70 14.50
CA ASN A 713 9.91 24.21 13.33
C ASN A 713 10.80 25.37 13.73
N SER A 714 11.99 25.41 13.14
CA SER A 714 12.97 26.46 13.35
C SER A 714 13.59 26.89 12.02
N LEU A 715 13.80 28.19 11.83
CA LEU A 715 14.48 28.73 10.65
C LEU A 715 15.97 28.88 10.96
N SER A 716 16.81 28.62 9.96
CA SER A 716 18.23 28.96 10.03
C SER A 716 18.41 30.48 10.04
N ASP A 717 19.19 31.02 10.98
CA ASP A 717 19.42 32.44 11.11
C ASP A 717 20.93 32.74 10.90
N TYR A 718 21.32 33.06 9.68
CA TYR A 718 22.71 33.32 9.30
C TYR A 718 23.24 34.69 9.79
N ASN A 719 22.38 35.59 10.28
CA ASN A 719 22.74 36.94 10.60
C ASN A 719 22.96 37.22 12.08
N ARG A 720 22.89 36.21 12.96
CA ARG A 720 23.16 36.41 14.40
C ARG A 720 24.52 35.86 14.79
N GLU A 721 25.37 36.76 15.20
CA GLU A 721 26.65 36.43 15.85
C GLU A 721 26.41 35.54 17.10
N LEU A 722 27.00 34.39 17.07
CA LEU A 722 27.53 33.57 18.15
C LEU A 722 26.65 32.47 18.81
N TYR A 723 25.32 32.42 18.89
CA TYR A 723 24.72 31.38 19.75
C TYR A 723 23.37 30.72 19.34
N SER A 724 22.74 31.03 18.22
CA SER A 724 21.58 30.23 17.77
C SER A 724 21.62 29.94 16.28
N LEU A 725 22.05 28.73 15.93
CA LEU A 725 22.00 28.20 14.56
C LEU A 725 20.56 28.14 14.04
N PHE A 726 19.58 28.07 14.93
CA PHE A 726 18.17 27.92 14.57
C PHE A 726 17.27 28.77 15.46
N ARG A 727 16.38 29.54 14.84
CA ARG A 727 15.35 30.33 15.51
C ARG A 727 14.02 29.57 15.45
N ILE A 728 13.39 29.29 16.60
CA ILE A 728 12.07 28.69 16.65
C ILE A 728 11.07 29.62 15.98
N ASP A 729 10.34 29.09 15.02
CA ASP A 729 9.32 29.76 14.21
C ASP A 729 7.92 29.31 14.62
N GLN A 730 7.75 28.01 14.79
CA GLN A 730 6.48 27.41 15.14
C GLN A 730 6.69 26.22 16.08
N THR A 731 5.77 26.07 17.04
CA THR A 731 5.72 24.90 17.92
C THR A 731 4.28 24.40 18.03
N GLN A 732 4.10 23.11 18.22
CA GLN A 732 2.80 22.50 18.43
C GLN A 732 2.94 21.36 19.43
N PHE A 733 2.03 21.31 20.39
CA PHE A 733 1.82 20.14 21.25
C PHE A 733 0.48 19.53 20.92
N PHE A 734 0.39 18.21 20.96
CA PHE A 734 -0.85 17.49 20.69
C PHE A 734 -0.98 16.25 21.56
N LEU A 735 -2.24 15.91 21.84
CA LEU A 735 -2.65 14.69 22.53
C LEU A 735 -3.86 14.13 21.81
N LYS A 736 -3.88 12.81 21.61
CA LYS A 736 -5.04 12.08 21.07
C LYS A 736 -5.27 10.80 21.85
N PHE A 737 -6.50 10.53 22.19
CA PHE A 737 -6.94 9.27 22.76
C PHE A 737 -8.19 8.79 22.04
N GLN A 738 -8.16 7.58 21.52
CA GLN A 738 -9.27 6.85 20.91
C GLN A 738 -9.37 5.49 21.57
N TYR A 739 -10.57 5.07 21.88
CA TYR A 739 -10.81 3.80 22.58
C TYR A 739 -11.87 2.97 21.87
N LEU A 740 -11.60 1.66 21.69
CA LEU A 740 -12.56 0.71 21.15
C LEU A 740 -13.43 0.15 22.27
N ILE A 741 -14.75 0.35 22.14
CA ILE A 741 -15.77 -0.24 23.01
C ILE A 741 -16.55 -1.24 22.17
N GLY A 742 -16.45 -2.54 22.48
CA GLY A 742 -17.32 -3.59 21.90
C GLY A 742 -18.62 -3.70 22.71
N ILE A 743 -19.77 -3.76 22.01
CA ILE A 743 -21.10 -3.90 22.61
C ILE A 743 -21.74 -5.18 22.05
#